data_c1339b0594235e35122cb85261c0089e
#
_entry.id   c1339b0594235e35122cb85261c0089e
#
_cell.length_a   1.000
_cell.length_b   1.000
_cell.length_c   1.000
_cell.angle_alpha   90.00
_cell.angle_beta   90.00
_cell.angle_gamma   90.00
#
_symmetry.space_group_name_H-M   'P 1'
#
loop_
_entity.id
_entity.type
_entity.pdbx_description
1 polymer ?
#
loop_
_entity_poly.entity_id
_entity_poly.type
_entity_poly.pdbx_seq_one_letter_code
_entity_poly.pdbx_strand_id
1 'polypeptide(L)'
;RGAASLAAVAGAGARETTTTPSAHRELADTIVGHQIACGTPRVSPDGRHVAWVVTRVDLKANTYRSQVWLAHADGSRPPRPLTAGEHRDGNPSWSPDGTWLAFTSGRSEKKGETTLHVLPIGSSGELRTLATMPDGVGHVRWSPDGRWVSFTSRTQDERYTKDSEAWMAPRKIETFFTRLNGEGFVFDRPQHVHVVPADGTAAPRNLTPGTAEHGGPEWLPDSSGLVTSAATHEGWDLDLATDLHLVPLHGEIRALTARTGSYGDPSPSPDGTRVAFIGYDDPLTYPQNARVGVLELATGRHRWVSDGLDRTFSTTSGSIAPVWTGAGELVAFAEDRGTARVWRLDATGATPPVALTGGRRIVKSFDVAGGVLAIAASQVDRPTEILTVVGGEERRLSAVGDELVRATAPLAWEHFTVPCGSPYAGGPAEIDAWIMRPRDFDPARRYPVLLNVHGGPHTQYGETYFDEAQVQAAAGFAVVMCNPRGSSGREQAWGQAILGRKHPVAPGTGWGDADVADVLAVLDAALARHAWCDPSRVGMLGGSYGGYMATMLAGLHGERFRAICSERAVNNMISEEWSSDIGTVFRVEHGPNHLDDAEEYARMSPIRHVRDISVPMLIIHSEEDLRCPMSQAEELFVAMRLLGKDVTFYRFPGETHELSRSGSPIHRAQRFEIILDFFARHLAA
;
A
#
# COMPACT_ATOMS: atom_id res chain seq x y z
N ARG A 1 -20.90 41.97 -37.21
CA ARG A 1 -22.27 41.46 -37.43
C ARG A 1 -22.35 40.06 -36.87
N GLY A 2 -23.16 39.87 -35.77
CA GLY A 2 -23.66 38.63 -35.28
C GLY A 2 -23.36 38.38 -33.80
N ALA A 3 -23.84 39.30 -32.92
CA ALA A 3 -24.03 38.95 -31.49
C ALA A 3 -25.32 38.14 -31.39
N ALA A 4 -25.25 36.92 -30.93
CA ALA A 4 -26.39 36.11 -30.52
C ALA A 4 -26.28 35.81 -29.02
N SER A 5 -27.23 36.39 -28.34
CA SER A 5 -27.76 36.31 -27.00
C SER A 5 -27.53 34.97 -26.27
N LEU A 6 -26.83 35.02 -25.15
CA LEU A 6 -26.91 34.06 -24.05
C LEU A 6 -28.13 34.44 -23.20
N ALA A 7 -29.26 33.80 -23.44
CA ALA A 7 -30.42 33.89 -22.56
C ALA A 7 -30.26 32.92 -21.38
N ALA A 8 -30.46 33.45 -20.19
CA ALA A 8 -30.44 32.81 -18.90
C ALA A 8 -31.33 31.56 -18.83
N VAL A 9 -30.77 30.47 -18.30
CA VAL A 9 -31.56 29.43 -17.64
C VAL A 9 -31.36 29.62 -16.14
N ALA A 10 -32.32 30.36 -15.56
CA ALA A 10 -32.45 30.45 -14.13
C ALA A 10 -33.44 29.39 -13.62
N GLY A 11 -33.08 28.68 -12.59
CA GLY A 11 -34.01 28.16 -11.61
C GLY A 11 -34.62 26.79 -11.88
N ALA A 12 -33.91 25.71 -11.51
CA ALA A 12 -34.61 24.54 -10.98
C ALA A 12 -34.08 24.34 -9.56
N GLY A 13 -34.90 24.68 -8.59
CA GLY A 13 -34.60 24.48 -7.16
C GLY A 13 -34.27 23.01 -6.89
N ALA A 14 -33.20 22.79 -6.18
CA ALA A 14 -32.85 21.49 -5.60
C ALA A 14 -34.00 21.06 -4.68
N ARG A 15 -34.88 20.19 -5.16
CA ARG A 15 -35.69 19.36 -4.27
C ARG A 15 -34.73 18.29 -3.74
N GLU A 16 -34.45 18.30 -2.44
CA GLU A 16 -33.99 17.12 -1.71
C GLU A 16 -35.06 16.03 -1.90
N THR A 17 -34.89 15.23 -2.92
CA THR A 17 -35.60 13.96 -3.02
C THR A 17 -34.86 13.01 -2.07
N THR A 18 -35.46 12.71 -0.92
CA THR A 18 -35.14 11.53 -0.11
C THR A 18 -35.47 10.30 -0.96
N THR A 19 -34.59 9.96 -1.89
CA THR A 19 -34.66 8.71 -2.64
C THR A 19 -34.23 7.60 -1.69
N THR A 20 -35.03 6.55 -1.57
CA THR A 20 -34.61 5.29 -0.92
C THR A 20 -33.31 4.84 -1.56
N PRO A 21 -32.27 4.49 -0.79
CA PRO A 21 -31.00 4.00 -1.33
C PRO A 21 -31.23 2.83 -2.30
N SER A 22 -30.41 2.74 -3.34
CA SER A 22 -30.42 1.57 -4.23
C SER A 22 -29.97 0.32 -3.47
N ALA A 23 -30.37 -0.86 -3.91
CA ALA A 23 -29.90 -2.14 -3.30
C ALA A 23 -28.36 -2.23 -3.35
N HIS A 24 -27.72 -1.69 -4.39
CA HIS A 24 -26.25 -1.63 -4.48
C HIS A 24 -25.67 -0.67 -3.47
N ARG A 25 -26.33 0.46 -3.17
CA ARG A 25 -25.91 1.38 -2.12
C ARG A 25 -26.01 0.76 -0.74
N GLU A 26 -27.10 0.08 -0.41
CA GLU A 26 -27.28 -0.61 0.87
C GLU A 26 -26.21 -1.70 1.08
N LEU A 27 -25.88 -2.45 0.02
CA LEU A 27 -24.81 -3.44 0.04
C LEU A 27 -23.44 -2.78 0.27
N ALA A 28 -23.14 -1.70 -0.43
CA ALA A 28 -21.91 -0.95 -0.30
C ALA A 28 -21.76 -0.35 1.11
N ASP A 29 -22.80 0.28 1.65
CA ASP A 29 -22.83 0.84 3.01
C ASP A 29 -22.63 -0.27 4.05
N THR A 30 -23.20 -1.44 3.85
CA THR A 30 -23.03 -2.60 4.75
C THR A 30 -21.57 -3.07 4.75
N ILE A 31 -20.97 -3.27 3.59
CA ILE A 31 -19.59 -3.77 3.49
C ILE A 31 -18.58 -2.72 4.00
N VAL A 32 -18.73 -1.45 3.60
CA VAL A 32 -17.83 -0.37 4.04
C VAL A 32 -18.04 -0.06 5.53
N GLY A 33 -19.28 0.03 5.99
CA GLY A 33 -19.60 0.41 7.38
C GLY A 33 -19.16 -0.61 8.43
N HIS A 34 -19.04 -1.89 8.08
CA HIS A 34 -18.55 -2.92 8.98
C HIS A 34 -17.04 -3.17 8.88
N GLN A 35 -16.32 -2.39 8.04
CA GLN A 35 -14.88 -2.58 7.93
C GLN A 35 -14.16 -2.31 9.24
N ILE A 36 -13.36 -3.29 9.62
CA ILE A 36 -12.53 -3.27 10.80
C ILE A 36 -11.24 -4.05 10.53
N ALA A 37 -10.13 -3.59 11.04
CA ALA A 37 -8.83 -4.24 10.87
C ALA A 37 -7.96 -4.08 12.11
N CYS A 38 -7.20 -5.12 12.43
CA CYS A 38 -6.08 -5.05 13.35
C CYS A 38 -4.78 -4.75 12.60
N GLY A 39 -3.86 -4.03 13.23
CA GLY A 39 -2.54 -3.75 12.65
C GLY A 39 -1.50 -3.45 13.70
N THR A 40 -0.24 -3.36 13.25
CA THR A 40 0.91 -2.94 14.06
C THR A 40 1.00 -3.62 15.45
N PRO A 41 1.04 -4.98 15.51
CA PRO A 41 1.26 -5.66 16.79
C PRO A 41 2.63 -5.25 17.35
N ARG A 42 2.71 -5.11 18.68
CA ARG A 42 3.94 -4.86 19.43
C ARG A 42 3.96 -5.75 20.65
N VAL A 43 4.95 -6.62 20.71
CA VAL A 43 5.15 -7.54 21.84
C VAL A 43 5.93 -6.81 22.92
N SER A 44 5.53 -6.95 24.19
CA SER A 44 6.31 -6.40 25.30
C SER A 44 7.67 -7.08 25.40
N PRO A 45 8.73 -6.41 25.90
CA PRO A 45 10.08 -6.99 25.96
C PRO A 45 10.17 -8.34 26.69
N ASP A 46 9.30 -8.55 27.68
CA ASP A 46 9.21 -9.80 28.45
C ASP A 46 8.34 -10.89 27.78
N GLY A 47 7.76 -10.60 26.61
CA GLY A 47 6.88 -11.52 25.87
C GLY A 47 5.49 -11.74 26.48
N ARG A 48 5.11 -11.02 27.54
CA ARG A 48 3.85 -11.30 28.25
C ARG A 48 2.63 -10.63 27.64
N HIS A 49 2.83 -9.50 26.95
CA HIS A 49 1.74 -8.69 26.42
C HIS A 49 1.93 -8.40 24.93
N VAL A 50 0.82 -8.23 24.22
CA VAL A 50 0.79 -7.69 22.87
C VAL A 50 -0.10 -6.46 22.86
N ALA A 51 0.42 -5.34 22.38
CA ALA A 51 -0.37 -4.15 22.04
C ALA A 51 -0.55 -4.09 20.52
N TRP A 52 -1.70 -3.60 20.06
CA TRP A 52 -1.97 -3.43 18.62
C TRP A 52 -2.99 -2.32 18.38
N VAL A 53 -3.15 -1.93 17.13
CA VAL A 53 -4.15 -0.94 16.71
C VAL A 53 -5.37 -1.65 16.11
N VAL A 54 -6.57 -1.24 16.52
CA VAL A 54 -7.82 -1.60 15.86
C VAL A 54 -8.38 -0.37 15.17
N THR A 55 -8.52 -0.43 13.86
CA THR A 55 -9.12 0.62 13.03
C THR A 55 -10.50 0.19 12.54
N ARG A 56 -11.48 1.07 12.66
CA ARG A 56 -12.86 0.86 12.20
C ARG A 56 -13.38 2.05 11.40
N VAL A 57 -14.31 1.80 10.51
CA VAL A 57 -15.05 2.83 9.81
C VAL A 57 -16.16 3.39 10.72
N ASP A 58 -16.31 4.70 10.74
CA ASP A 58 -17.48 5.42 11.24
C ASP A 58 -18.16 6.06 10.01
N LEU A 59 -19.07 5.32 9.38
CA LEU A 59 -19.73 5.76 8.15
C LEU A 59 -20.59 7.01 8.39
N LYS A 60 -21.23 7.13 9.57
CA LYS A 60 -22.05 8.28 9.93
C LYS A 60 -21.23 9.56 10.07
N ALA A 61 -20.06 9.47 10.68
CA ALA A 61 -19.13 10.60 10.82
C ALA A 61 -18.22 10.77 9.59
N ASN A 62 -18.35 9.91 8.59
CA ASN A 62 -17.50 9.85 7.39
C ASN A 62 -16.00 9.86 7.72
N THR A 63 -15.58 9.03 8.66
CA THR A 63 -14.18 8.99 9.12
C THR A 63 -13.77 7.59 9.57
N TYR A 64 -12.47 7.45 9.81
CA TYR A 64 -11.89 6.27 10.46
C TYR A 64 -11.56 6.63 11.91
N ARG A 65 -11.78 5.67 12.82
CA ARG A 65 -11.39 5.74 14.21
C ARG A 65 -10.46 4.62 14.55
N SER A 66 -9.46 4.86 15.37
CA SER A 66 -8.56 3.79 15.80
C SER A 66 -8.30 3.83 17.31
N GLN A 67 -8.03 2.64 17.85
CA GLN A 67 -7.78 2.41 19.28
C GLN A 67 -6.55 1.55 19.44
N VAL A 68 -5.78 1.81 20.49
CA VAL A 68 -4.77 0.88 20.97
C VAL A 68 -5.43 -0.15 21.88
N TRP A 69 -5.16 -1.43 21.61
CA TRP A 69 -5.63 -2.58 22.38
C TRP A 69 -4.48 -3.32 23.03
N LEU A 70 -4.78 -4.08 24.09
CA LEU A 70 -3.82 -4.88 24.84
C LEU A 70 -4.40 -6.25 25.17
N ALA A 71 -3.58 -7.30 25.05
CA ALA A 71 -3.87 -8.64 25.56
C ALA A 71 -2.64 -9.28 26.21
N HIS A 72 -2.87 -10.32 27.00
CA HIS A 72 -1.82 -11.29 27.36
C HIS A 72 -1.47 -12.12 26.12
N ALA A 73 -0.19 -12.30 25.86
CA ALA A 73 0.29 -13.00 24.66
C ALA A 73 -0.14 -14.49 24.61
N ASP A 74 -0.37 -15.10 25.77
CA ASP A 74 -0.87 -16.46 25.93
C ASP A 74 -2.40 -16.59 25.82
N GLY A 75 -3.11 -15.45 25.64
CA GLY A 75 -4.58 -15.42 25.58
C GLY A 75 -5.28 -15.80 26.90
N SER A 76 -4.57 -15.77 28.03
CA SER A 76 -5.13 -16.15 29.34
C SER A 76 -6.22 -15.19 29.84
N ARG A 77 -6.28 -13.99 29.28
CA ARG A 77 -7.31 -12.98 29.55
C ARG A 77 -7.87 -12.38 28.26
N PRO A 78 -9.14 -11.98 28.23
CA PRO A 78 -9.71 -11.30 27.08
C PRO A 78 -8.94 -10.02 26.73
N PRO A 79 -8.81 -9.68 25.43
CA PRO A 79 -8.23 -8.42 25.00
C PRO A 79 -9.10 -7.24 25.46
N ARG A 80 -8.46 -6.11 25.71
CA ARG A 80 -9.14 -4.88 26.13
C ARG A 80 -8.59 -3.65 25.40
N PRO A 81 -9.43 -2.63 25.14
CA PRO A 81 -8.94 -1.35 24.66
C PRO A 81 -8.14 -0.64 25.76
N LEU A 82 -7.06 0.04 25.37
CA LEU A 82 -6.30 0.97 26.22
C LEU A 82 -6.75 2.41 26.03
N THR A 83 -7.25 2.77 24.84
CA THR A 83 -7.70 4.11 24.51
C THR A 83 -9.19 4.12 24.14
N ALA A 84 -9.85 5.28 24.25
CA ALA A 84 -11.32 5.38 24.11
C ALA A 84 -11.85 5.14 22.68
N GLY A 85 -11.03 5.35 21.63
CA GLY A 85 -11.43 5.17 20.23
C GLY A 85 -12.25 6.33 19.65
N GLU A 86 -12.18 7.48 20.27
CA GLU A 86 -12.82 8.70 19.77
C GLU A 86 -11.97 9.43 18.73
N HIS A 87 -10.67 9.11 18.69
CA HIS A 87 -9.66 9.73 17.84
C HIS A 87 -8.98 8.67 16.96
N ARG A 88 -7.92 9.08 16.28
CA ARG A 88 -7.00 8.17 15.57
C ARG A 88 -5.79 7.93 16.46
N ASP A 89 -5.86 6.89 17.30
CA ASP A 89 -4.74 6.45 18.13
C ASP A 89 -3.96 5.34 17.41
N GLY A 90 -2.60 5.40 17.44
CA GLY A 90 -1.76 4.49 16.68
C GLY A 90 -0.32 4.40 17.16
N ASN A 91 0.54 3.72 16.38
CA ASN A 91 1.98 3.61 16.59
C ASN A 91 2.38 3.19 18.03
N PRO A 92 1.82 2.10 18.61
CA PRO A 92 2.20 1.66 19.94
C PRO A 92 3.68 1.25 19.98
N SER A 93 4.40 1.61 21.06
CA SER A 93 5.79 1.28 21.28
C SER A 93 6.07 1.08 22.77
N TRP A 94 6.60 -0.08 23.15
CA TRP A 94 6.89 -0.42 24.52
C TRP A 94 8.18 0.25 25.01
N SER A 95 8.19 0.69 26.29
CA SER A 95 9.45 0.98 26.98
C SER A 95 10.28 -0.29 27.18
N PRO A 96 11.61 -0.20 27.28
CA PRO A 96 12.47 -1.37 27.39
C PRO A 96 12.21 -2.23 28.64
N ASP A 97 11.66 -1.64 29.71
CA ASP A 97 11.24 -2.33 30.93
C ASP A 97 9.79 -2.87 30.88
N GLY A 98 9.06 -2.62 29.79
CA GLY A 98 7.68 -3.05 29.59
C GLY A 98 6.64 -2.35 30.48
N THR A 99 7.02 -1.30 31.21
CA THR A 99 6.12 -0.61 32.16
C THR A 99 5.36 0.55 31.53
N TRP A 100 5.78 1.08 30.38
CA TRP A 100 5.14 2.16 29.64
C TRP A 100 4.86 1.77 28.20
N LEU A 101 3.81 2.35 27.64
CA LEU A 101 3.50 2.27 26.22
C LEU A 101 3.40 3.69 25.65
N ALA A 102 4.26 4.00 24.68
CA ALA A 102 4.12 5.20 23.86
C ALA A 102 3.10 4.96 22.75
N PHE A 103 2.36 5.98 22.34
CA PHE A 103 1.45 5.93 21.20
C PHE A 103 1.17 7.34 20.65
N THR A 104 0.75 7.41 19.39
CA THR A 104 0.33 8.66 18.74
C THR A 104 -1.17 8.83 18.79
N SER A 105 -1.65 10.09 18.77
CA SER A 105 -3.08 10.40 18.78
C SER A 105 -3.40 11.66 17.96
N GLY A 106 -4.51 11.60 17.24
CA GLY A 106 -5.10 12.76 16.56
C GLY A 106 -6.07 13.56 17.42
N ARG A 107 -5.90 13.57 18.74
CA ARG A 107 -6.79 14.28 19.69
C ARG A 107 -6.55 15.78 19.82
N SER A 108 -5.63 16.36 19.05
CA SER A 108 -5.44 17.80 19.00
C SER A 108 -6.68 18.51 18.43
N GLU A 109 -6.98 19.72 18.90
CA GLU A 109 -8.06 20.55 18.36
C GLU A 109 -7.74 21.11 16.97
N LYS A 110 -6.45 21.21 16.64
CA LYS A 110 -6.01 21.68 15.32
C LYS A 110 -5.89 20.53 14.33
N LYS A 111 -6.51 20.71 13.17
CA LYS A 111 -6.42 19.76 12.07
C LYS A 111 -4.97 19.56 11.62
N GLY A 112 -4.54 18.31 11.48
CA GLY A 112 -3.19 17.94 11.05
C GLY A 112 -2.20 17.72 12.20
N GLU A 113 -2.43 18.29 13.38
CA GLU A 113 -1.58 18.05 14.53
C GLU A 113 -1.71 16.62 15.07
N THR A 114 -0.59 16.04 15.43
CA THR A 114 -0.51 14.73 16.09
C THR A 114 0.24 14.86 17.40
N THR A 115 -0.30 14.23 18.45
CA THR A 115 0.32 14.19 19.77
C THR A 115 0.98 12.85 20.04
N LEU A 116 2.15 12.87 20.69
CA LEU A 116 2.84 11.69 21.21
C LEU A 116 2.58 11.60 22.71
N HIS A 117 2.07 10.46 23.13
CA HIS A 117 1.75 10.17 24.53
C HIS A 117 2.50 8.96 25.05
N VAL A 118 2.67 8.89 26.37
CA VAL A 118 3.06 7.67 27.10
C VAL A 118 2.05 7.34 28.17
N LEU A 119 1.71 6.06 28.30
CA LEU A 119 0.72 5.53 29.24
C LEU A 119 1.37 4.43 30.08
N PRO A 120 1.23 4.45 31.43
CA PRO A 120 1.75 3.38 32.28
C PRO A 120 0.91 2.10 32.13
N ILE A 121 1.59 0.95 32.10
CA ILE A 121 0.95 -0.36 31.96
C ILE A 121 1.13 -1.13 33.28
N GLY A 122 0.01 -1.60 33.83
CA GLY A 122 0.02 -2.42 35.05
C GLY A 122 0.16 -1.65 36.37
N SER A 123 0.31 -0.33 36.34
CA SER A 123 0.32 0.54 37.51
C SER A 123 -0.69 1.66 37.38
N SER A 124 -1.08 2.28 38.50
CA SER A 124 -1.84 3.54 38.48
C SER A 124 -0.89 4.68 38.10
N GLY A 125 -1.25 5.41 37.04
CA GLY A 125 -0.50 6.59 36.59
C GLY A 125 -1.31 7.35 35.55
N GLU A 126 -0.92 8.58 35.28
CA GLU A 126 -1.59 9.45 34.33
C GLU A 126 -0.96 9.37 32.94
N LEU A 127 -1.77 9.58 31.93
CA LEU A 127 -1.33 9.81 30.56
C LEU A 127 -0.43 11.05 30.53
N ARG A 128 0.75 10.92 29.92
CA ARG A 128 1.67 12.05 29.74
C ARG A 128 1.84 12.35 28.27
N THR A 129 1.75 13.62 27.90
CA THR A 129 2.05 14.10 26.55
C THR A 129 3.53 14.46 26.46
N LEU A 130 4.27 13.87 25.51
CA LEU A 130 5.68 14.15 25.27
C LEU A 130 5.90 15.20 24.19
N ALA A 131 5.06 15.21 23.15
CA ALA A 131 5.18 16.12 22.03
C ALA A 131 3.82 16.40 21.36
N THR A 132 3.70 17.56 20.73
CA THR A 132 2.64 17.89 19.77
C THR A 132 3.31 18.41 18.50
N MET A 133 3.09 17.75 17.38
CA MET A 133 3.73 18.08 16.11
C MET A 133 2.69 18.52 15.09
N PRO A 134 2.96 19.59 14.33
CA PRO A 134 1.98 20.16 13.39
C PRO A 134 1.75 19.32 12.14
N ASP A 135 2.68 18.39 11.82
CA ASP A 135 2.65 17.63 10.57
C ASP A 135 3.00 16.15 10.82
N GLY A 136 2.20 15.50 11.64
CA GLY A 136 2.29 14.08 11.92
C GLY A 136 3.37 13.68 12.92
N VAL A 137 3.21 12.49 13.49
CA VAL A 137 4.21 11.75 14.28
C VAL A 137 4.18 10.31 13.81
N GLY A 138 5.30 9.84 13.29
CA GLY A 138 5.48 8.47 12.82
C GLY A 138 6.64 7.76 13.51
N HIS A 139 6.78 6.46 13.29
CA HIS A 139 7.93 5.64 13.66
C HIS A 139 8.43 5.84 15.10
N VAL A 140 7.51 5.69 16.07
CA VAL A 140 7.81 5.91 17.50
C VAL A 140 8.66 4.76 18.07
N ARG A 141 9.82 5.07 18.69
CA ARG A 141 10.72 4.10 19.32
C ARG A 141 11.31 4.61 20.62
N TRP A 142 11.31 3.78 21.63
CA TRP A 142 12.05 4.04 22.87
C TRP A 142 13.55 3.75 22.68
N SER A 143 14.40 4.56 23.31
CA SER A 143 15.81 4.19 23.44
C SER A 143 15.97 2.97 24.35
N PRO A 144 16.97 2.11 24.13
CA PRO A 144 17.22 0.92 24.97
C PRO A 144 17.44 1.23 26.46
N ASP A 145 17.95 2.42 26.79
CA ASP A 145 18.12 2.87 28.19
C ASP A 145 16.84 3.48 28.81
N GLY A 146 15.75 3.57 28.03
CA GLY A 146 14.45 4.12 28.47
C GLY A 146 14.40 5.63 28.69
N ARG A 147 15.46 6.37 28.33
CA ARG A 147 15.57 7.82 28.61
C ARG A 147 14.97 8.69 27.52
N TRP A 148 14.88 8.18 26.29
CA TRP A 148 14.44 8.93 25.13
C TRP A 148 13.33 8.18 24.38
N VAL A 149 12.51 8.95 23.69
CA VAL A 149 11.62 8.45 22.64
C VAL A 149 11.96 9.15 21.34
N SER A 150 12.28 8.39 20.28
CA SER A 150 12.48 8.91 18.93
C SER A 150 11.20 8.78 18.12
N PHE A 151 11.03 9.67 17.15
CA PHE A 151 9.94 9.65 16.19
C PHE A 151 10.31 10.41 14.92
N THR A 152 9.56 10.19 13.85
CA THR A 152 9.65 11.01 12.63
C THR A 152 8.53 12.04 12.59
N SER A 153 8.83 13.23 12.05
CA SER A 153 7.84 14.26 11.76
C SER A 153 8.36 15.17 10.65
N ARG A 154 7.44 15.72 9.86
CA ARG A 154 7.80 16.73 8.86
C ARG A 154 8.08 18.06 9.52
N THR A 155 9.12 18.76 9.04
CA THR A 155 9.48 20.10 9.51
C THR A 155 9.03 21.11 8.47
N GLN A 156 7.99 21.87 8.80
CA GLN A 156 7.38 22.86 7.89
C GLN A 156 8.29 24.09 7.71
N ASP A 157 8.35 24.58 6.47
CA ASP A 157 8.95 25.87 6.16
C ASP A 157 7.95 27.00 6.43
N GLU A 158 8.34 27.98 7.24
CA GLU A 158 7.48 29.10 7.65
C GLU A 158 6.92 29.91 6.48
N ARG A 159 7.58 29.90 5.32
CA ARG A 159 7.11 30.58 4.10
C ARG A 159 5.80 30.01 3.58
N TYR A 160 5.49 28.75 3.92
CA TYR A 160 4.34 28.00 3.43
C TYR A 160 3.33 27.62 4.54
N THR A 161 3.45 28.23 5.73
CA THR A 161 2.57 27.98 6.87
C THR A 161 1.66 29.19 7.21
N LYS A 162 1.23 29.92 6.18
CA LYS A 162 0.35 31.10 6.37
C LYS A 162 -1.13 30.69 6.41
N ASP A 163 -1.94 31.45 7.12
CA ASP A 163 -3.40 31.23 7.22
C ASP A 163 -4.14 31.30 5.88
N SER A 164 -3.56 31.94 4.89
CA SER A 164 -4.10 32.04 3.54
C SER A 164 -3.02 31.77 2.49
N GLU A 165 -3.33 30.93 1.51
CA GLU A 165 -2.44 30.61 0.37
C GLU A 165 -1.99 31.86 -0.38
N ALA A 166 -2.82 32.91 -0.42
CA ALA A 166 -2.46 34.18 -1.07
C ALA A 166 -1.25 34.88 -0.42
N TRP A 167 -0.91 34.54 0.81
CA TRP A 167 0.25 35.08 1.53
C TRP A 167 1.45 34.13 1.56
N MET A 168 1.31 32.92 1.00
CA MET A 168 2.43 31.99 0.88
C MET A 168 3.39 32.45 -0.21
N ALA A 169 4.67 32.18 -0.05
CA ALA A 169 5.66 32.44 -1.08
C ALA A 169 5.43 31.50 -2.29
N PRO A 170 5.75 31.94 -3.53
CA PRO A 170 5.77 31.01 -4.65
C PRO A 170 6.81 29.91 -4.41
N ARG A 171 6.47 28.67 -4.72
CA ARG A 171 7.39 27.52 -4.60
C ARG A 171 8.41 27.54 -5.75
N LYS A 172 9.69 27.60 -5.39
CA LYS A 172 10.78 27.41 -6.35
C LYS A 172 11.10 25.92 -6.44
N ILE A 173 10.86 25.32 -7.59
CA ILE A 173 11.08 23.89 -7.86
C ILE A 173 12.38 23.72 -8.63
N GLU A 174 13.30 22.90 -8.13
CA GLU A 174 14.62 22.62 -8.72
C GLU A 174 14.91 21.10 -8.72
N THR A 175 13.98 20.25 -8.25
CA THR A 175 14.10 18.80 -8.18
C THR A 175 12.93 18.14 -8.89
N PHE A 176 13.11 16.90 -9.35
CA PHE A 176 12.05 16.12 -9.99
C PHE A 176 11.00 15.66 -8.97
N PHE A 177 11.44 15.17 -7.82
CA PHE A 177 10.55 14.80 -6.73
C PHE A 177 10.20 16.02 -5.88
N THR A 178 8.93 16.39 -5.82
CA THR A 178 8.47 17.59 -5.10
C THR A 178 7.24 17.36 -4.23
N ARG A 179 6.47 16.34 -4.52
CA ARG A 179 5.17 16.07 -3.90
C ARG A 179 4.95 14.57 -3.78
N LEU A 180 4.06 14.18 -2.87
CA LEU A 180 3.70 12.79 -2.60
C LEU A 180 2.19 12.65 -2.52
N ASN A 181 1.64 11.62 -3.14
CA ASN A 181 0.22 11.35 -3.14
C ASN A 181 -0.32 11.19 -1.71
N GLY A 182 -1.41 11.90 -1.42
CA GLY A 182 -2.01 11.96 -0.07
C GLY A 182 -1.35 12.95 0.88
N GLU A 183 -0.17 13.51 0.54
CA GLU A 183 0.54 14.49 1.36
C GLU A 183 0.67 15.86 0.69
N GLY A 184 0.62 15.94 -0.64
CA GLY A 184 0.86 17.16 -1.38
C GLY A 184 2.34 17.49 -1.50
N PHE A 185 2.72 18.79 -1.46
CA PHE A 185 4.12 19.19 -1.54
C PHE A 185 4.87 18.75 -0.28
N VAL A 186 6.00 18.04 -0.48
CA VAL A 186 6.85 17.50 0.60
C VAL A 186 8.26 18.08 0.58
N PHE A 187 8.75 18.57 -0.57
CA PHE A 187 10.10 19.12 -0.69
C PHE A 187 10.35 20.34 0.22
N ASP A 188 9.30 21.08 0.58
CA ASP A 188 9.34 22.24 1.48
C ASP A 188 9.04 21.90 2.95
N ARG A 189 8.87 20.62 3.25
CA ARG A 189 8.65 20.09 4.61
C ARG A 189 9.23 18.67 4.75
N PRO A 190 10.55 18.53 4.66
CA PRO A 190 11.20 17.23 4.72
C PRO A 190 10.93 16.51 6.05
N GLN A 191 10.87 15.17 5.99
CA GLN A 191 10.72 14.33 7.17
C GLN A 191 12.04 14.22 7.92
N HIS A 192 12.01 14.54 9.21
CA HIS A 192 13.17 14.50 10.08
C HIS A 192 12.98 13.54 11.25
N VAL A 193 14.10 13.07 11.80
CA VAL A 193 14.16 12.29 13.04
C VAL A 193 14.23 13.25 14.24
N HIS A 194 13.32 13.05 15.18
CA HIS A 194 13.25 13.80 16.42
C HIS A 194 13.46 12.88 17.62
N VAL A 195 13.97 13.45 18.71
CA VAL A 195 14.02 12.79 20.02
C VAL A 195 13.46 13.70 21.09
N VAL A 196 12.78 13.10 22.07
CA VAL A 196 12.24 13.78 23.24
C VAL A 196 12.56 12.98 24.50
N PRO A 197 12.91 13.63 25.66
CA PRO A 197 13.04 12.92 26.90
C PRO A 197 11.76 12.18 27.29
N ALA A 198 11.87 10.93 27.70
CA ALA A 198 10.73 10.09 28.04
C ALA A 198 9.94 10.58 29.28
N ASP A 199 10.57 11.39 30.11
CA ASP A 199 9.94 12.04 31.26
C ASP A 199 9.19 13.34 30.90
N GLY A 200 9.31 13.83 29.66
CA GLY A 200 8.66 15.06 29.18
C GLY A 200 9.29 16.35 29.72
N THR A 201 10.52 16.33 30.23
CA THR A 201 11.20 17.48 30.85
C THR A 201 11.69 18.53 29.85
N ALA A 202 11.75 18.20 28.55
CA ALA A 202 12.17 19.13 27.48
C ALA A 202 11.39 18.90 26.19
N ALA A 203 11.38 19.92 25.32
CA ALA A 203 10.78 19.85 23.99
C ALA A 203 11.56 18.89 23.07
N PRO A 204 10.91 18.36 22.00
CA PRO A 204 11.58 17.55 20.99
C PRO A 204 12.74 18.28 20.32
N ARG A 205 13.81 17.54 20.02
CA ARG A 205 14.98 18.01 19.30
C ARG A 205 15.10 17.29 17.95
N ASN A 206 15.20 18.06 16.87
CA ASN A 206 15.50 17.54 15.52
C ASN A 206 16.96 17.10 15.45
N LEU A 207 17.19 15.83 15.08
CA LEU A 207 18.53 15.24 14.91
C LEU A 207 19.05 15.30 13.48
N THR A 208 18.17 15.48 12.50
CA THR A 208 18.50 15.43 11.06
C THR A 208 18.05 16.69 10.33
N PRO A 209 18.47 17.90 10.78
CA PRO A 209 18.09 19.14 10.11
C PRO A 209 18.67 19.19 8.70
N GLY A 210 17.96 19.85 7.79
CA GLY A 210 18.39 20.02 6.38
C GLY A 210 17.26 19.74 5.41
N THR A 211 17.61 19.41 4.18
CA THR A 211 16.65 19.19 3.08
C THR A 211 16.40 17.70 2.79
N ALA A 212 17.22 16.80 3.32
CA ALA A 212 17.07 15.36 3.11
C ALA A 212 15.96 14.78 4.00
N GLU A 213 15.15 13.90 3.44
CA GLU A 213 14.20 13.10 4.20
C GLU A 213 14.89 11.90 4.84
N HIS A 214 14.62 11.67 6.12
CA HIS A 214 15.13 10.53 6.87
C HIS A 214 13.99 9.62 7.31
N GLY A 215 14.12 8.30 7.01
CA GLY A 215 13.11 7.29 7.29
C GLY A 215 13.61 6.14 8.18
N GLY A 216 12.67 5.44 8.83
CA GLY A 216 12.91 4.21 9.57
C GLY A 216 13.97 4.27 10.68
N PRO A 217 14.00 5.31 11.56
CA PRO A 217 15.04 5.40 12.59
C PRO A 217 14.93 4.30 13.63
N GLU A 218 16.01 3.53 13.85
CA GLU A 218 16.11 2.51 14.89
C GLU A 218 17.34 2.74 15.76
N TRP A 219 17.16 2.57 17.07
CA TRP A 219 18.20 2.85 18.05
C TRP A 219 19.37 1.86 18.02
N LEU A 220 20.60 2.37 18.19
CA LEU A 220 21.72 1.52 18.61
C LEU A 220 21.49 0.98 20.03
N PRO A 221 21.95 -0.25 20.34
CA PRO A 221 21.66 -0.88 21.62
C PRO A 221 22.27 -0.16 22.84
N ASP A 222 23.30 0.67 22.64
CA ASP A 222 23.92 1.51 23.67
C ASP A 222 23.24 2.88 23.84
N SER A 223 22.18 3.15 23.10
CA SER A 223 21.44 4.42 23.09
C SER A 223 22.25 5.64 22.65
N SER A 224 23.43 5.48 22.04
CA SER A 224 24.29 6.59 21.61
C SER A 224 23.78 7.33 20.38
N GLY A 225 22.89 6.70 19.60
CA GLY A 225 22.33 7.24 18.36
C GLY A 225 21.37 6.28 17.69
N LEU A 226 20.99 6.63 16.46
CA LEU A 226 20.07 5.85 15.63
C LEU A 226 20.70 5.54 14.28
N VAL A 227 20.20 4.49 13.62
CA VAL A 227 20.43 4.25 12.20
C VAL A 227 19.16 4.58 11.45
N THR A 228 19.27 5.26 10.30
CA THR A 228 18.14 5.69 9.47
C THR A 228 18.51 5.55 7.99
N SER A 229 17.54 5.61 7.10
CA SER A 229 17.77 5.66 5.64
C SER A 229 17.50 7.06 5.10
N ALA A 230 18.32 7.52 4.15
CA ALA A 230 18.12 8.78 3.45
C ALA A 230 18.83 8.79 2.10
N ALA A 231 18.29 9.56 1.15
CA ALA A 231 18.94 9.91 -0.12
C ALA A 231 19.56 11.31 0.03
N THR A 232 20.91 11.40 0.11
CA THR A 232 21.62 12.65 0.41
C THR A 232 22.62 13.06 -0.68
N HIS A 233 22.73 12.29 -1.76
CA HIS A 233 23.66 12.52 -2.86
C HIS A 233 23.11 13.52 -3.88
N GLU A 234 23.99 14.11 -4.70
CA GLU A 234 23.61 14.97 -5.81
C GLU A 234 22.79 14.18 -6.85
N GLY A 235 21.67 14.73 -7.32
CA GLY A 235 20.75 14.06 -8.24
C GLY A 235 19.95 12.92 -7.61
N TRP A 236 19.77 12.94 -6.31
CA TRP A 236 19.03 11.94 -5.52
C TRP A 236 17.59 11.70 -6.02
N ASP A 237 17.01 12.68 -6.68
CA ASP A 237 15.66 12.65 -7.26
C ASP A 237 15.61 11.99 -8.66
N LEU A 238 16.77 11.61 -9.20
CA LEU A 238 16.92 11.04 -10.54
C LEU A 238 17.22 9.54 -10.53
N ASP A 239 17.38 8.92 -9.36
CA ASP A 239 17.55 7.49 -9.18
C ASP A 239 16.80 7.00 -7.92
N LEU A 240 16.92 5.73 -7.57
CA LEU A 240 16.30 5.14 -6.39
C LEU A 240 17.32 4.84 -5.27
N ALA A 241 18.53 5.42 -5.34
CA ALA A 241 19.56 5.14 -4.34
C ALA A 241 19.21 5.78 -2.99
N THR A 242 19.27 4.97 -1.95
CA THR A 242 19.18 5.41 -0.55
C THR A 242 20.28 4.76 0.26
N ASP A 243 20.86 5.51 1.19
CA ASP A 243 21.92 5.05 2.06
C ASP A 243 21.48 4.92 3.51
N LEU A 244 22.11 3.99 4.24
CA LEU A 244 22.01 3.94 5.68
C LEU A 244 22.92 4.98 6.32
N HIS A 245 22.41 5.68 7.33
CA HIS A 245 23.13 6.74 8.05
C HIS A 245 23.11 6.47 9.55
N LEU A 246 24.25 6.66 10.19
CA LEU A 246 24.34 6.78 11.64
C LEU A 246 24.04 8.22 12.04
N VAL A 247 23.05 8.41 12.89
CA VAL A 247 22.60 9.68 13.46
C VAL A 247 22.87 9.65 14.96
N PRO A 248 24.00 10.21 15.44
CA PRO A 248 24.31 10.20 16.86
C PRO A 248 23.42 11.19 17.63
N LEU A 249 23.19 10.94 18.92
CA LEU A 249 22.53 11.95 19.78
C LEU A 249 23.31 13.26 19.84
N HIS A 250 24.63 13.19 19.74
CA HIS A 250 25.52 14.35 19.70
C HIS A 250 26.64 14.09 18.69
N GLY A 251 26.85 15.02 17.76
CA GLY A 251 27.87 14.90 16.71
C GLY A 251 27.30 14.96 15.30
N GLU A 252 28.10 14.58 14.32
CA GLU A 252 27.74 14.66 12.90
C GLU A 252 27.13 13.35 12.38
N ILE A 253 26.19 13.48 11.45
CA ILE A 253 25.60 12.36 10.74
C ILE A 253 26.66 11.75 9.82
N ARG A 254 26.71 10.41 9.79
CA ARG A 254 27.69 9.67 8.99
C ARG A 254 26.99 8.62 8.12
N ALA A 255 27.24 8.62 6.81
CA ALA A 255 26.81 7.54 5.93
C ALA A 255 27.52 6.22 6.30
N LEU A 256 26.77 5.14 6.29
CA LEU A 256 27.23 3.78 6.55
C LEU A 256 27.40 2.97 5.25
N THR A 257 26.72 3.37 4.19
CA THR A 257 26.79 2.79 2.85
C THR A 257 27.14 3.89 1.84
N ALA A 258 27.42 3.52 0.59
CA ALA A 258 27.93 4.44 -0.42
C ALA A 258 27.19 4.26 -1.74
N ARG A 259 26.01 4.86 -1.91
CA ARG A 259 25.23 4.99 -3.16
C ARG A 259 25.35 3.78 -4.13
N THR A 260 25.34 2.58 -3.60
CA THR A 260 25.48 1.34 -4.40
C THR A 260 24.15 0.59 -4.56
N GLY A 261 23.07 1.10 -3.95
CA GLY A 261 21.76 0.46 -3.99
C GLY A 261 20.69 1.31 -3.32
N SER A 262 19.54 0.71 -3.10
CA SER A 262 18.44 1.26 -2.31
C SER A 262 18.36 0.47 -1.01
N TYR A 263 18.67 1.10 0.13
CA TYR A 263 18.75 0.46 1.44
C TYR A 263 17.85 1.17 2.43
N GLY A 264 17.00 0.43 3.13
CA GLY A 264 16.03 0.97 4.07
C GLY A 264 15.75 0.03 5.24
N ASP A 265 14.86 0.46 6.13
CA ASP A 265 14.37 -0.32 7.28
C ASP A 265 15.51 -0.92 8.12
N PRO A 266 16.43 -0.11 8.62
CA PRO A 266 17.56 -0.59 9.39
C PRO A 266 17.12 -1.21 10.71
N SER A 267 17.86 -2.22 11.18
CA SER A 267 17.67 -2.86 12.47
C SER A 267 19.04 -3.19 13.07
N PRO A 268 19.55 -2.39 14.01
CA PRO A 268 20.80 -2.66 14.68
C PRO A 268 20.78 -3.98 15.47
N SER A 269 21.88 -4.73 15.39
CA SER A 269 22.02 -5.99 16.14
C SER A 269 22.14 -5.74 17.65
N PRO A 270 21.72 -6.69 18.51
CA PRO A 270 21.78 -6.52 19.96
C PRO A 270 23.20 -6.29 20.51
N ASP A 271 24.24 -6.75 19.81
CA ASP A 271 25.64 -6.53 20.16
C ASP A 271 26.21 -5.19 19.63
N GLY A 272 25.43 -4.43 18.85
CA GLY A 272 25.82 -3.14 18.30
C GLY A 272 26.90 -3.20 17.21
N THR A 273 27.20 -4.38 16.66
CA THR A 273 28.28 -4.56 15.68
C THR A 273 27.78 -4.56 14.24
N ARG A 274 26.49 -4.83 14.02
CA ARG A 274 25.87 -4.98 12.69
C ARG A 274 24.54 -4.26 12.60
N VAL A 275 24.08 -4.06 11.36
CA VAL A 275 22.73 -3.54 11.04
C VAL A 275 22.12 -4.46 10.00
N ALA A 276 20.97 -5.06 10.31
CA ALA A 276 20.13 -5.67 9.29
C ALA A 276 19.33 -4.59 8.56
N PHE A 277 18.98 -4.82 7.30
CA PHE A 277 18.25 -3.85 6.48
C PHE A 277 17.51 -4.56 5.33
N ILE A 278 16.59 -3.85 4.67
CA ILE A 278 15.90 -4.29 3.46
C ILE A 278 16.43 -3.49 2.27
N GLY A 279 16.60 -4.14 1.10
CA GLY A 279 16.98 -3.40 -0.10
C GLY A 279 17.51 -4.26 -1.24
N TYR A 280 18.18 -3.60 -2.18
CA TYR A 280 18.80 -4.20 -3.37
C TYR A 280 19.98 -3.32 -3.85
N ASP A 281 20.90 -3.88 -4.67
CA ASP A 281 22.13 -3.20 -5.07
C ASP A 281 21.84 -2.46 -6.35
N ASP A 282 21.13 -2.38 -7.18
CA ASP A 282 20.99 -1.59 -8.39
C ASP A 282 19.89 -0.51 -8.29
N PRO A 283 20.22 0.75 -8.04
CA PRO A 283 19.22 1.81 -7.90
C PRO A 283 18.64 2.32 -9.22
N LEU A 284 19.08 1.76 -10.36
CA LEU A 284 18.62 2.13 -11.70
C LEU A 284 17.73 1.08 -12.36
N THR A 285 17.33 0.07 -11.61
CA THR A 285 16.38 -0.98 -12.06
C THR A 285 15.25 -1.13 -11.05
N TYR A 286 14.02 -1.09 -11.51
CA TYR A 286 12.81 -1.39 -10.75
C TYR A 286 11.80 -2.10 -11.69
N PRO A 287 11.08 -3.16 -11.24
CA PRO A 287 11.13 -3.74 -9.91
C PRO A 287 12.33 -4.67 -9.68
N GLN A 288 12.70 -4.81 -8.43
CA GLN A 288 13.59 -5.85 -7.92
C GLN A 288 12.97 -6.49 -6.68
N ASN A 289 13.29 -7.76 -6.42
CA ASN A 289 12.95 -8.37 -5.15
C ASN A 289 13.85 -7.78 -4.06
N ALA A 290 13.25 -7.03 -3.13
CA ALA A 290 13.97 -6.51 -1.99
C ALA A 290 14.43 -7.66 -1.09
N ARG A 291 15.71 -7.66 -0.70
CA ARG A 291 16.38 -8.69 0.08
C ARG A 291 16.66 -8.21 1.49
N VAL A 292 16.87 -9.15 2.42
CA VAL A 292 17.40 -8.84 3.74
C VAL A 292 18.93 -8.86 3.67
N GLY A 293 19.55 -7.73 4.03
CA GLY A 293 20.99 -7.57 4.12
C GLY A 293 21.46 -7.43 5.56
N VAL A 294 22.74 -7.74 5.83
CA VAL A 294 23.44 -7.50 7.10
C VAL A 294 24.72 -6.73 6.83
N LEU A 295 24.79 -5.49 7.32
CA LEU A 295 25.92 -4.58 7.25
C LEU A 295 26.79 -4.71 8.50
N GLU A 296 28.10 -4.82 8.36
CA GLU A 296 29.08 -4.78 9.44
C GLU A 296 29.54 -3.33 9.69
N LEU A 297 29.26 -2.77 10.85
CA LEU A 297 29.54 -1.36 11.15
C LEU A 297 31.04 -1.01 11.14
N ALA A 298 31.90 -1.98 11.48
CA ALA A 298 33.35 -1.78 11.53
C ALA A 298 33.97 -1.65 10.12
N THR A 299 33.39 -2.34 9.11
CA THR A 299 33.98 -2.44 7.77
C THR A 299 33.16 -1.71 6.69
N GLY A 300 31.89 -1.42 6.95
CA GLY A 300 30.93 -0.90 5.97
C GLY A 300 30.55 -1.93 4.88
N ARG A 301 30.91 -3.20 5.05
CA ARG A 301 30.56 -4.26 4.10
C ARG A 301 29.25 -4.91 4.49
N HIS A 302 28.40 -5.18 3.52
CA HIS A 302 27.17 -5.94 3.71
C HIS A 302 27.19 -7.26 2.94
N ARG A 303 26.31 -8.15 3.34
CA ARG A 303 25.98 -9.40 2.65
C ARG A 303 24.46 -9.57 2.63
N TRP A 304 23.95 -10.22 1.59
CA TRP A 304 22.56 -10.61 1.51
C TRP A 304 22.36 -11.95 2.21
N VAL A 305 21.43 -12.01 3.17
CA VAL A 305 21.18 -13.22 3.97
C VAL A 305 19.89 -13.94 3.58
N SER A 306 19.14 -13.38 2.64
CA SER A 306 17.91 -13.96 2.09
C SER A 306 18.06 -14.57 0.70
N ASP A 307 19.26 -14.62 0.10
CA ASP A 307 19.49 -15.07 -1.28
C ASP A 307 19.00 -16.51 -1.56
N GLY A 308 18.81 -17.33 -0.52
CA GLY A 308 18.19 -18.66 -0.64
C GLY A 308 16.69 -18.66 -0.94
N LEU A 309 16.05 -17.49 -1.01
CA LEU A 309 14.63 -17.31 -1.30
C LEU A 309 14.41 -16.11 -2.23
N ASP A 310 14.22 -16.37 -3.52
CA ASP A 310 13.94 -15.31 -4.52
C ASP A 310 12.49 -14.82 -4.39
N ARG A 311 12.24 -14.02 -3.35
CA ARG A 311 10.97 -13.34 -3.04
C ARG A 311 11.25 -11.94 -2.51
N THR A 312 10.30 -11.04 -2.68
CA THR A 312 10.44 -9.69 -2.12
C THR A 312 10.14 -9.67 -0.62
N PHE A 313 11.06 -9.13 0.17
CA PHE A 313 10.91 -8.84 1.59
C PHE A 313 10.33 -7.43 1.85
N SER A 314 9.78 -6.80 0.83
CA SER A 314 9.03 -5.56 0.89
C SER A 314 7.72 -5.70 0.12
N THR A 315 6.74 -4.85 0.41
CA THR A 315 5.50 -4.75 -0.36
C THR A 315 5.31 -3.33 -0.86
N THR A 316 4.42 -3.12 -1.81
CA THR A 316 4.03 -1.77 -2.26
C THR A 316 3.40 -0.93 -1.13
N SER A 317 2.93 -1.55 -0.06
CA SER A 317 2.39 -0.87 1.13
C SER A 317 3.47 -0.49 2.14
N GLY A 318 4.74 -0.79 1.86
CA GLY A 318 5.90 -0.56 2.71
C GLY A 318 6.57 -1.85 3.15
N SER A 319 7.75 -1.72 3.70
CA SER A 319 8.54 -2.79 4.31
C SER A 319 8.43 -2.76 5.84
N ILE A 320 8.81 -3.86 6.46
CA ILE A 320 8.90 -4.00 7.91
C ILE A 320 10.34 -4.37 8.21
N ALA A 321 11.00 -3.57 9.04
CA ALA A 321 12.39 -3.83 9.42
C ALA A 321 12.58 -5.28 9.91
N PRO A 322 13.66 -5.97 9.53
CA PRO A 322 14.00 -7.28 10.06
C PRO A 322 14.18 -7.20 11.58
N VAL A 323 13.74 -8.21 12.32
CA VAL A 323 13.84 -8.24 13.78
C VAL A 323 14.88 -9.26 14.20
N TRP A 324 15.88 -8.84 14.99
CA TRP A 324 16.84 -9.74 15.60
C TRP A 324 16.21 -10.54 16.75
N THR A 325 16.30 -11.86 16.69
CA THR A 325 15.87 -12.76 17.79
C THR A 325 17.04 -13.28 18.61
N GLY A 326 18.24 -12.92 18.21
CA GLY A 326 19.52 -13.25 18.83
C GLY A 326 20.67 -12.76 17.95
N ALA A 327 21.91 -12.96 18.37
CA ALA A 327 23.07 -12.49 17.63
C ALA A 327 23.24 -13.15 16.23
N GLY A 328 22.65 -14.30 15.99
CA GLY A 328 22.79 -15.06 14.74
C GLY A 328 21.51 -15.24 13.93
N GLU A 329 20.39 -14.70 14.39
CA GLU A 329 19.09 -15.00 13.80
C GLU A 329 18.26 -13.74 13.59
N LEU A 330 17.58 -13.66 12.44
CA LEU A 330 16.66 -12.62 12.05
C LEU A 330 15.29 -13.22 11.72
N VAL A 331 14.26 -12.41 11.92
CA VAL A 331 12.91 -12.67 11.44
C VAL A 331 12.51 -11.55 10.50
N ALA A 332 12.00 -11.90 9.33
CA ALA A 332 11.54 -10.96 8.32
C ALA A 332 10.29 -11.48 7.60
N PHE A 333 9.64 -10.62 6.88
CA PHE A 333 8.38 -10.88 6.18
C PHE A 333 8.64 -10.89 4.68
N ALA A 334 8.02 -11.83 3.94
CA ALA A 334 8.08 -11.87 2.48
C ALA A 334 6.77 -12.32 1.86
N GLU A 335 6.50 -11.81 0.66
CA GLU A 335 5.41 -12.27 -0.20
C GLU A 335 5.76 -13.59 -0.87
N ASP A 336 4.76 -14.45 -1.10
CA ASP A 336 4.92 -15.74 -1.79
C ASP A 336 3.61 -16.20 -2.43
N ARG A 337 3.47 -16.02 -3.74
CA ARG A 337 2.38 -16.52 -4.60
C ARG A 337 0.98 -16.32 -3.99
N GLY A 338 0.58 -15.06 -3.79
CA GLY A 338 -0.70 -14.70 -3.21
C GLY A 338 -0.80 -14.91 -1.70
N THR A 339 0.26 -15.31 -1.03
CA THR A 339 0.39 -15.31 0.43
C THR A 339 1.47 -14.33 0.86
N ALA A 340 1.53 -14.04 2.16
CA ALA A 340 2.68 -13.38 2.77
C ALA A 340 2.95 -14.02 4.12
N ARG A 341 4.23 -14.30 4.40
CA ARG A 341 4.68 -15.11 5.52
C ARG A 341 5.80 -14.44 6.27
N VAL A 342 5.96 -14.85 7.52
CA VAL A 342 7.12 -14.52 8.35
C VAL A 342 8.15 -15.64 8.21
N TRP A 343 9.40 -15.25 7.99
CA TRP A 343 10.53 -16.13 7.76
C TRP A 343 11.63 -15.92 8.80
N ARG A 344 12.28 -17.00 9.19
CA ARG A 344 13.50 -17.00 9.97
C ARG A 344 14.70 -17.07 9.04
N LEU A 345 15.69 -16.21 9.27
CA LEU A 345 16.92 -16.14 8.47
C LEU A 345 18.14 -16.31 9.39
N ASP A 346 19.13 -17.02 8.88
CA ASP A 346 20.47 -17.05 9.45
C ASP A 346 21.20 -15.73 9.10
N ALA A 347 21.61 -14.96 10.08
CA ALA A 347 22.28 -13.67 9.89
C ALA A 347 23.66 -13.79 9.19
N THR A 348 24.17 -15.00 8.98
CA THR A 348 25.37 -15.26 8.17
C THR A 348 25.03 -15.58 6.70
N GLY A 349 23.77 -15.91 6.40
CA GLY A 349 23.33 -16.37 5.09
C GLY A 349 23.77 -17.80 4.74
N ALA A 350 24.30 -18.56 5.70
CA ALA A 350 24.81 -19.91 5.45
C ALA A 350 23.69 -20.95 5.23
N THR A 351 22.48 -20.67 5.72
CA THR A 351 21.31 -21.54 5.53
C THR A 351 20.16 -20.75 4.89
N PRO A 352 19.34 -21.41 4.03
CA PRO A 352 18.21 -20.73 3.41
C PRO A 352 17.15 -20.32 4.44
N PRO A 353 16.33 -19.29 4.14
CA PRO A 353 15.21 -18.85 4.96
C PRO A 353 14.20 -19.99 5.22
N VAL A 354 13.66 -20.02 6.45
CA VAL A 354 12.66 -21.02 6.90
C VAL A 354 11.38 -20.33 7.31
N ALA A 355 10.23 -20.73 6.74
CA ALA A 355 8.94 -20.15 7.09
C ALA A 355 8.55 -20.46 8.55
N LEU A 356 8.21 -19.42 9.30
CA LEU A 356 7.68 -19.51 10.67
C LEU A 356 6.15 -19.56 10.69
N THR A 357 5.50 -19.04 9.66
CA THR A 357 4.04 -19.03 9.53
C THR A 357 3.62 -19.72 8.24
N GLY A 358 2.44 -20.30 8.24
CA GLY A 358 1.88 -21.02 7.08
C GLY A 358 0.41 -20.71 6.86
N GLY A 359 -0.23 -21.55 6.04
CA GLY A 359 -1.65 -21.42 5.70
C GLY A 359 -1.91 -20.44 4.54
N ARG A 360 -3.17 -20.45 4.07
CA ARG A 360 -3.65 -19.56 3.00
C ARG A 360 -4.09 -18.23 3.62
N ARG A 361 -3.13 -17.31 3.77
CA ARG A 361 -3.36 -16.00 4.38
C ARG A 361 -2.27 -15.01 3.98
N ILE A 362 -2.55 -13.74 4.20
CA ILE A 362 -1.55 -12.66 4.12
C ILE A 362 -1.28 -12.14 5.53
N VAL A 363 -0.03 -12.29 5.99
CA VAL A 363 0.48 -11.53 7.12
C VAL A 363 0.69 -10.09 6.66
N LYS A 364 0.10 -9.12 7.37
CA LYS A 364 0.20 -7.68 7.05
C LYS A 364 1.29 -6.99 7.85
N SER A 365 1.54 -7.45 9.06
CA SER A 365 2.61 -6.97 9.94
C SER A 365 2.92 -7.99 11.03
N PHE A 366 4.09 -7.86 11.63
CA PHE A 366 4.53 -8.74 12.71
C PHE A 366 5.42 -7.99 13.71
N ASP A 367 5.63 -8.60 14.86
CA ASP A 367 6.64 -8.22 15.85
C ASP A 367 7.09 -9.44 16.65
N VAL A 368 8.33 -9.41 17.17
CA VAL A 368 8.92 -10.53 17.91
C VAL A 368 9.66 -9.99 19.14
N ALA A 369 9.29 -10.45 20.32
CA ALA A 369 10.03 -10.19 21.56
C ALA A 369 9.74 -11.28 22.59
N GLY A 370 10.65 -11.52 23.53
CA GLY A 370 10.46 -12.46 24.64
C GLY A 370 10.06 -13.89 24.24
N GLY A 371 10.45 -14.36 23.05
CA GLY A 371 10.08 -15.68 22.51
C GLY A 371 8.66 -15.77 21.93
N VAL A 372 7.98 -14.66 21.76
CA VAL A 372 6.64 -14.56 21.16
C VAL A 372 6.74 -13.91 19.79
N LEU A 373 6.18 -14.54 18.77
CA LEU A 373 5.90 -13.92 17.47
C LEU A 373 4.43 -13.50 17.46
N ALA A 374 4.15 -12.21 17.32
CA ALA A 374 2.82 -11.67 17.07
C ALA A 374 2.67 -11.28 15.60
N ILE A 375 1.57 -11.68 14.96
CA ILE A 375 1.25 -11.35 13.56
C ILE A 375 -0.13 -10.71 13.45
N ALA A 376 -0.27 -9.76 12.56
CA ALA A 376 -1.55 -9.30 12.04
C ALA A 376 -1.79 -9.99 10.69
N ALA A 377 -2.79 -10.85 10.61
CA ALA A 377 -3.04 -11.67 9.41
C ALA A 377 -4.50 -11.64 8.98
N SER A 378 -4.72 -11.64 7.66
CA SER A 378 -6.02 -11.66 7.02
C SER A 378 -6.18 -12.94 6.19
N GLN A 379 -7.42 -13.43 6.10
CA GLN A 379 -7.84 -14.53 5.22
C GLN A 379 -8.96 -14.04 4.29
N VAL A 380 -9.31 -14.81 3.28
CA VAL A 380 -10.32 -14.39 2.28
C VAL A 380 -11.68 -14.07 2.89
N ASP A 381 -12.07 -14.82 3.92
CA ASP A 381 -13.36 -14.72 4.61
C ASP A 381 -13.28 -13.99 5.95
N ARG A 382 -12.13 -13.40 6.28
CA ARG A 382 -11.90 -12.72 7.55
C ARG A 382 -10.94 -11.53 7.41
N PRO A 383 -11.31 -10.34 7.93
CA PRO A 383 -10.40 -9.20 7.98
C PRO A 383 -9.21 -9.50 8.90
N THR A 384 -8.27 -8.56 8.95
CA THR A 384 -7.03 -8.73 9.71
C THR A 384 -7.31 -8.90 11.21
N GLU A 385 -6.79 -9.99 11.76
CA GLU A 385 -6.81 -10.31 13.19
C GLU A 385 -5.39 -10.43 13.74
N ILE A 386 -5.24 -10.34 15.06
CA ILE A 386 -3.96 -10.58 15.75
C ILE A 386 -3.89 -12.04 16.21
N LEU A 387 -2.77 -12.66 15.85
CA LEU A 387 -2.42 -14.02 16.30
C LEU A 387 -1.03 -13.97 16.96
N THR A 388 -0.81 -14.88 17.90
CA THR A 388 0.53 -15.14 18.48
C THR A 388 0.97 -16.56 18.18
N VAL A 389 2.28 -16.73 18.04
CA VAL A 389 2.93 -18.04 17.97
C VAL A 389 3.91 -18.13 19.15
N VAL A 390 3.67 -19.07 20.04
CA VAL A 390 4.48 -19.32 21.24
C VAL A 390 4.81 -20.80 21.28
N GLY A 391 6.10 -21.13 21.31
CA GLY A 391 6.53 -22.53 21.32
C GLY A 391 6.06 -23.35 20.10
N GLY A 392 5.75 -22.71 18.99
CA GLY A 392 5.19 -23.33 17.77
C GLY A 392 3.66 -23.46 17.75
N GLU A 393 2.98 -23.11 18.84
CA GLU A 393 1.52 -23.09 18.89
C GLU A 393 0.98 -21.71 18.49
N GLU A 394 0.05 -21.70 17.52
CA GLU A 394 -0.63 -20.50 17.07
C GLU A 394 -1.94 -20.27 17.82
N ARG A 395 -2.18 -19.04 18.25
CA ARG A 395 -3.41 -18.62 18.93
C ARG A 395 -3.92 -17.28 18.41
N ARG A 396 -5.22 -17.20 18.11
CA ARG A 396 -5.89 -15.93 17.77
C ARG A 396 -6.17 -15.16 19.07
N LEU A 397 -5.64 -13.91 19.16
CA LEU A 397 -5.87 -13.02 20.29
C LEU A 397 -7.05 -12.07 20.09
N SER A 398 -7.34 -11.65 18.86
CA SER A 398 -8.43 -10.72 18.56
C SER A 398 -9.59 -11.43 17.88
N ALA A 399 -10.79 -10.86 18.03
CA ALA A 399 -12.04 -11.34 17.41
C ALA A 399 -12.87 -10.15 16.89
N VAL A 400 -12.18 -9.04 16.56
CA VAL A 400 -12.86 -7.79 16.17
C VAL A 400 -13.56 -7.91 14.81
N GLY A 401 -13.08 -8.79 13.94
CA GLY A 401 -13.67 -9.07 12.64
C GLY A 401 -14.93 -9.93 12.67
N ASP A 402 -15.29 -10.54 13.80
CA ASP A 402 -16.46 -11.43 13.90
C ASP A 402 -17.77 -10.70 13.60
N GLU A 403 -17.87 -9.40 13.85
CA GLU A 403 -19.03 -8.58 13.51
C GLU A 403 -19.17 -8.41 12.00
N LEU A 404 -18.09 -8.05 11.30
CA LEU A 404 -18.06 -7.99 9.85
C LEU A 404 -18.45 -9.33 9.23
N VAL A 405 -17.89 -10.44 9.74
CA VAL A 405 -18.20 -11.78 9.24
C VAL A 405 -19.70 -12.11 9.40
N ARG A 406 -20.30 -11.79 10.54
CA ARG A 406 -21.75 -11.99 10.75
C ARG A 406 -22.61 -11.11 9.86
N ALA A 407 -22.23 -9.83 9.69
CA ALA A 407 -23.01 -8.85 8.93
C ALA A 407 -22.95 -9.07 7.42
N THR A 408 -21.79 -9.48 6.90
CA THR A 408 -21.55 -9.54 5.45
C THR A 408 -21.45 -10.95 4.89
N ALA A 409 -21.32 -11.99 5.76
CA ALA A 409 -21.11 -13.38 5.37
C ALA A 409 -20.12 -13.52 4.20
N PRO A 410 -18.82 -13.23 4.39
CA PRO A 410 -17.85 -13.18 3.32
C PRO A 410 -17.76 -14.48 2.56
N LEU A 411 -17.52 -14.37 1.25
CA LEU A 411 -17.43 -15.49 0.32
C LEU A 411 -15.99 -15.93 0.16
N ALA A 412 -15.77 -17.23 0.03
CA ALA A 412 -14.47 -17.80 -0.30
C ALA A 412 -14.24 -17.79 -1.81
N TRP A 413 -12.99 -17.87 -2.22
CA TRP A 413 -12.61 -18.08 -3.61
C TRP A 413 -11.88 -19.40 -3.82
N GLU A 414 -11.86 -19.83 -5.07
CA GLU A 414 -11.09 -20.96 -5.55
C GLU A 414 -9.80 -20.43 -6.21
N HIS A 415 -8.64 -20.90 -5.76
CA HIS A 415 -7.36 -20.64 -6.39
C HIS A 415 -7.12 -21.67 -7.50
N PHE A 416 -6.63 -21.22 -8.65
CA PHE A 416 -6.20 -22.07 -9.76
C PHE A 416 -5.00 -21.45 -10.44
N THR A 417 -4.30 -22.24 -11.26
CA THR A 417 -3.17 -21.77 -12.06
C THR A 417 -3.44 -21.94 -13.55
N VAL A 418 -2.81 -21.07 -14.35
CA VAL A 418 -2.90 -21.06 -15.81
C VAL A 418 -1.47 -21.00 -16.38
N PRO A 419 -1.09 -21.90 -17.29
CA PRO A 419 0.23 -21.83 -17.92
C PRO A 419 0.43 -20.50 -18.66
N CYS A 420 1.61 -19.91 -18.55
CA CYS A 420 2.02 -18.79 -19.38
C CYS A 420 2.08 -19.20 -20.85
N GLY A 421 1.46 -18.39 -21.72
CA GLY A 421 1.42 -18.67 -23.16
C GLY A 421 2.75 -18.44 -23.89
N SER A 422 3.69 -17.71 -23.29
CA SER A 422 5.01 -17.42 -23.84
C SER A 422 6.09 -17.58 -22.78
N PRO A 423 7.31 -18.03 -23.16
CA PRO A 423 8.42 -18.15 -22.24
C PRO A 423 8.86 -16.77 -21.70
N TYR A 424 9.46 -16.75 -20.52
CA TYR A 424 10.14 -15.60 -19.94
C TYR A 424 11.51 -16.06 -19.39
N ALA A 425 12.36 -15.14 -18.95
CA ALA A 425 13.71 -15.45 -18.50
C ALA A 425 13.78 -16.49 -17.34
N GLY A 426 12.72 -16.59 -16.53
CA GLY A 426 12.58 -17.58 -15.46
C GLY A 426 12.17 -18.99 -15.90
N GLY A 427 11.90 -19.22 -17.19
CA GLY A 427 11.48 -20.51 -17.75
C GLY A 427 9.96 -20.74 -17.77
N PRO A 428 9.48 -22.00 -17.86
CA PRO A 428 8.07 -22.32 -17.83
C PRO A 428 7.43 -21.89 -16.51
N ALA A 429 6.29 -21.22 -16.56
CA ALA A 429 5.60 -20.75 -15.38
C ALA A 429 4.08 -20.80 -15.51
N GLU A 430 3.42 -20.68 -14.38
CA GLU A 430 1.97 -20.60 -14.25
C GLU A 430 1.57 -19.27 -13.61
N ILE A 431 0.49 -18.69 -14.10
CA ILE A 431 -0.15 -17.49 -13.55
C ILE A 431 -1.03 -17.91 -12.39
N ASP A 432 -0.86 -17.32 -11.22
CA ASP A 432 -1.78 -17.51 -10.09
C ASP A 432 -3.07 -16.74 -10.32
N ALA A 433 -4.21 -17.39 -10.14
CA ALA A 433 -5.53 -16.83 -10.38
C ALA A 433 -6.56 -17.32 -9.34
N TRP A 434 -7.59 -16.53 -9.15
CA TRP A 434 -8.69 -16.81 -8.21
C TRP A 434 -10.03 -16.55 -8.86
N ILE A 435 -11.04 -17.35 -8.47
CA ILE A 435 -12.43 -17.10 -8.83
C ILE A 435 -13.33 -17.16 -7.59
N MET A 436 -14.18 -16.15 -7.43
CA MET A 436 -15.20 -16.11 -6.38
C MET A 436 -16.57 -16.34 -7.00
N ARG A 437 -17.34 -17.26 -6.41
CA ARG A 437 -18.72 -17.51 -6.82
C ARG A 437 -19.63 -16.40 -6.33
N PRO A 438 -20.68 -16.03 -7.09
CA PRO A 438 -21.67 -15.09 -6.62
C PRO A 438 -22.41 -15.61 -5.38
N ARG A 439 -22.98 -14.69 -4.59
CA ARG A 439 -23.86 -15.02 -3.47
C ARG A 439 -25.09 -15.81 -3.99
N ASP A 440 -25.61 -16.71 -3.17
CA ASP A 440 -26.75 -17.56 -3.52
C ASP A 440 -26.51 -18.36 -4.81
N PHE A 441 -25.31 -18.91 -4.95
CA PHE A 441 -24.86 -19.64 -6.12
C PHE A 441 -25.71 -20.87 -6.41
N ASP A 442 -26.27 -20.93 -7.63
CA ASP A 442 -26.97 -22.06 -8.19
C ASP A 442 -26.20 -22.61 -9.41
N PRO A 443 -25.71 -23.85 -9.40
CA PRO A 443 -24.93 -24.41 -10.50
C PRO A 443 -25.71 -24.55 -11.82
N ALA A 444 -27.03 -24.46 -11.78
CA ALA A 444 -27.89 -24.49 -12.99
C ALA A 444 -27.99 -23.13 -13.70
N ARG A 445 -27.55 -22.06 -13.05
CA ARG A 445 -27.58 -20.69 -13.60
C ARG A 445 -26.24 -20.30 -14.21
N ARG A 446 -26.28 -19.34 -15.15
CA ARG A 446 -25.09 -18.65 -15.65
C ARG A 446 -25.03 -17.23 -15.10
N TYR A 447 -23.85 -16.82 -14.70
CA TYR A 447 -23.60 -15.55 -14.03
C TYR A 447 -22.70 -14.65 -14.86
N PRO A 448 -22.92 -13.34 -14.85
CA PRO A 448 -22.00 -12.39 -15.45
C PRO A 448 -20.66 -12.43 -14.72
N VAL A 449 -19.58 -12.19 -15.47
CA VAL A 449 -18.21 -12.27 -14.99
C VAL A 449 -17.59 -10.89 -14.88
N LEU A 450 -16.95 -10.57 -13.77
CA LEU A 450 -16.07 -9.41 -13.61
C LEU A 450 -14.63 -9.86 -13.48
N LEU A 451 -13.80 -9.46 -14.44
CA LEU A 451 -12.36 -9.64 -14.41
C LEU A 451 -11.72 -8.44 -13.71
N ASN A 452 -11.07 -8.66 -12.57
CA ASN A 452 -10.34 -7.64 -11.84
C ASN A 452 -8.83 -7.78 -12.06
N VAL A 453 -8.15 -6.67 -12.33
CA VAL A 453 -6.70 -6.58 -12.41
C VAL A 453 -6.18 -5.58 -11.38
N HIS A 454 -5.19 -6.00 -10.57
CA HIS A 454 -4.62 -5.16 -9.51
C HIS A 454 -3.79 -4.00 -10.04
N GLY A 455 -3.53 -3.01 -9.19
CA GLY A 455 -2.56 -1.94 -9.44
C GLY A 455 -1.11 -2.42 -9.27
N GLY A 456 -0.18 -1.51 -9.34
CA GLY A 456 1.25 -1.77 -9.26
C GLY A 456 1.94 -1.36 -10.55
N PRO A 457 2.47 -2.28 -11.40
CA PRO A 457 2.23 -3.73 -11.50
C PRO A 457 2.86 -4.61 -10.42
N HIS A 458 3.97 -4.18 -9.81
CA HIS A 458 4.73 -4.97 -8.85
C HIS A 458 4.03 -5.04 -7.48
N THR A 459 2.87 -5.68 -7.46
CA THR A 459 2.07 -6.06 -6.28
C THR A 459 1.38 -7.39 -6.58
N GLN A 460 0.53 -7.91 -5.66
CA GLN A 460 -0.20 -9.14 -5.91
C GLN A 460 -1.61 -9.11 -5.30
N TYR A 461 -2.57 -9.79 -5.95
CA TYR A 461 -3.74 -10.33 -5.29
C TYR A 461 -3.35 -11.56 -4.47
N GLY A 462 -4.14 -11.91 -3.47
CA GLY A 462 -3.82 -13.09 -2.66
C GLY A 462 -4.87 -13.40 -1.59
N GLU A 463 -4.49 -14.27 -0.68
CA GLU A 463 -5.30 -14.90 0.35
C GLU A 463 -5.66 -13.93 1.50
N THR A 464 -6.40 -12.86 1.17
CA THR A 464 -6.81 -11.80 2.10
C THR A 464 -8.26 -11.41 1.86
N TYR A 465 -8.92 -10.89 2.89
CA TYR A 465 -10.22 -10.24 2.71
C TYR A 465 -10.07 -9.05 1.75
N PHE A 466 -10.80 -9.09 0.66
CA PHE A 466 -10.80 -8.05 -0.37
C PHE A 466 -12.22 -7.58 -0.63
N ASP A 467 -12.56 -6.42 -0.09
CA ASP A 467 -13.92 -5.88 -0.08
C ASP A 467 -14.50 -5.65 -1.48
N GLU A 468 -13.69 -5.29 -2.48
CA GLU A 468 -14.15 -5.14 -3.87
C GLU A 468 -14.69 -6.46 -4.43
N ALA A 469 -13.94 -7.56 -4.26
CA ALA A 469 -14.40 -8.88 -4.70
C ALA A 469 -15.65 -9.32 -3.91
N GLN A 470 -15.69 -9.04 -2.61
CA GLN A 470 -16.83 -9.37 -1.77
C GLN A 470 -18.11 -8.62 -2.19
N VAL A 471 -18.02 -7.32 -2.46
CA VAL A 471 -19.18 -6.52 -2.88
C VAL A 471 -19.68 -6.94 -4.26
N GLN A 472 -18.78 -7.21 -5.20
CA GLN A 472 -19.11 -7.67 -6.54
C GLN A 472 -19.79 -9.06 -6.52
N ALA A 473 -19.23 -10.00 -5.78
CA ALA A 473 -19.80 -11.34 -5.66
C ALA A 473 -21.15 -11.33 -4.90
N ALA A 474 -21.28 -10.46 -3.87
CA ALA A 474 -22.54 -10.25 -3.18
C ALA A 474 -23.62 -9.61 -4.07
N ALA A 475 -23.25 -8.84 -5.08
CA ALA A 475 -24.13 -8.28 -6.10
C ALA A 475 -24.49 -9.26 -7.24
N GLY A 476 -23.99 -10.50 -7.19
CA GLY A 476 -24.36 -11.58 -8.13
C GLY A 476 -23.38 -11.79 -9.29
N PHE A 477 -22.20 -11.21 -9.25
CA PHE A 477 -21.15 -11.43 -10.26
C PHE A 477 -20.21 -12.58 -9.89
N ALA A 478 -19.76 -13.34 -10.86
CA ALA A 478 -18.55 -14.16 -10.75
C ALA A 478 -17.33 -13.24 -10.83
N VAL A 479 -16.41 -13.33 -9.86
CA VAL A 479 -15.25 -12.43 -9.79
C VAL A 479 -13.99 -13.21 -10.07
N VAL A 480 -13.26 -12.84 -11.12
CA VAL A 480 -11.98 -13.45 -11.53
C VAL A 480 -10.86 -12.46 -11.26
N MET A 481 -9.77 -12.93 -10.67
CA MET A 481 -8.56 -12.15 -10.35
C MET A 481 -7.31 -12.93 -10.73
N CYS A 482 -6.21 -12.24 -11.05
CA CYS A 482 -4.94 -12.88 -11.38
C CYS A 482 -3.73 -12.02 -11.04
N ASN A 483 -2.56 -12.67 -11.00
CA ASN A 483 -1.25 -12.04 -10.86
C ASN A 483 -0.45 -12.28 -12.16
N PRO A 484 -0.63 -11.45 -13.20
CA PRO A 484 0.11 -11.58 -14.45
C PRO A 484 1.61 -11.30 -14.28
N ARG A 485 2.41 -11.51 -15.32
CA ARG A 485 3.81 -11.06 -15.33
C ARG A 485 3.89 -9.57 -15.02
N GLY A 486 4.90 -9.18 -14.26
CA GLY A 486 5.00 -7.86 -13.62
C GLY A 486 4.61 -7.86 -12.14
N SER A 487 3.77 -8.81 -11.70
CA SER A 487 3.35 -8.90 -10.29
C SER A 487 4.48 -9.28 -9.34
N SER A 488 4.33 -8.96 -8.05
CA SER A 488 5.22 -9.41 -6.97
C SER A 488 4.89 -10.83 -6.47
N GLY A 489 5.55 -11.26 -5.40
CA GLY A 489 5.32 -12.56 -4.77
C GLY A 489 5.90 -13.76 -5.54
N ARG A 490 6.72 -13.50 -6.55
CA ARG A 490 7.39 -14.49 -7.40
C ARG A 490 8.90 -14.23 -7.46
N GLU A 491 9.59 -15.00 -8.30
CA GLU A 491 10.98 -14.78 -8.66
C GLU A 491 11.15 -13.39 -9.29
N GLN A 492 12.29 -12.74 -9.07
CA GLN A 492 12.56 -11.39 -9.60
C GLN A 492 12.30 -11.30 -11.12
N ALA A 493 12.67 -12.32 -11.88
CA ALA A 493 12.43 -12.39 -13.32
C ALA A 493 10.93 -12.29 -13.71
N TRP A 494 10.00 -12.67 -12.82
CA TRP A 494 8.57 -12.53 -13.05
C TRP A 494 8.15 -11.06 -13.03
N GLY A 495 8.58 -10.31 -12.03
CA GLY A 495 8.36 -8.85 -11.94
C GLY A 495 9.01 -8.11 -13.11
N GLN A 496 10.21 -8.51 -13.50
CA GLN A 496 10.98 -7.88 -14.56
C GLN A 496 10.55 -8.27 -15.99
N ALA A 497 9.65 -9.22 -16.14
CA ALA A 497 9.22 -9.69 -17.47
C ALA A 497 8.57 -8.61 -18.34
N ILE A 498 8.04 -7.54 -17.74
CA ILE A 498 7.38 -6.43 -18.44
C ILE A 498 8.16 -5.11 -18.35
N LEU A 499 9.43 -5.13 -17.97
CA LEU A 499 10.30 -3.97 -18.11
C LEU A 499 10.38 -3.50 -19.56
N GLY A 500 10.77 -2.26 -19.79
CA GLY A 500 10.90 -1.71 -21.13
C GLY A 500 11.75 -2.60 -22.03
N ARG A 501 11.39 -2.68 -23.32
CA ARG A 501 12.07 -3.55 -24.30
C ARG A 501 13.55 -3.23 -24.48
N LYS A 502 13.95 -2.00 -24.20
CA LYS A 502 15.34 -1.52 -24.27
C LYS A 502 15.95 -1.28 -22.90
N HIS A 503 15.36 -1.86 -21.83
CA HIS A 503 15.90 -1.72 -20.49
C HIS A 503 17.36 -2.23 -20.44
N PRO A 504 18.31 -1.45 -19.91
CA PRO A 504 19.74 -1.76 -20.05
C PRO A 504 20.20 -3.00 -19.27
N VAL A 505 19.50 -3.37 -18.21
CA VAL A 505 19.86 -4.49 -17.33
C VAL A 505 19.00 -5.72 -17.59
N ALA A 506 17.69 -5.56 -17.67
CA ALA A 506 16.73 -6.65 -17.81
C ALA A 506 15.65 -6.29 -18.85
N PRO A 507 15.94 -6.39 -20.17
CA PRO A 507 14.95 -6.12 -21.20
C PRO A 507 13.75 -7.06 -21.07
N GLY A 508 12.56 -6.48 -20.94
CA GLY A 508 11.28 -7.19 -20.88
C GLY A 508 10.47 -7.03 -22.16
N THR A 509 9.14 -7.17 -22.04
CA THR A 509 8.22 -6.97 -23.18
C THR A 509 7.65 -5.55 -23.24
N GLY A 510 7.89 -4.74 -22.21
CA GLY A 510 7.14 -3.51 -21.94
C GLY A 510 5.71 -3.80 -21.49
N TRP A 511 5.08 -2.84 -20.87
CA TRP A 511 3.66 -2.93 -20.52
C TRP A 511 2.78 -3.07 -21.75
N GLY A 512 1.67 -3.82 -21.61
CA GLY A 512 0.68 -3.98 -22.67
C GLY A 512 0.99 -5.07 -23.69
N ASP A 513 1.84 -6.02 -23.37
CA ASP A 513 2.21 -7.16 -24.24
C ASP A 513 2.02 -8.50 -23.49
N ALA A 514 3.04 -8.99 -22.81
CA ALA A 514 2.98 -10.28 -22.12
C ALA A 514 1.97 -10.31 -20.97
N ASP A 515 1.81 -9.21 -20.27
CA ASP A 515 0.83 -8.97 -19.22
C ASP A 515 -0.63 -9.01 -19.73
N VAL A 516 -0.89 -8.41 -20.89
CA VAL A 516 -2.18 -8.50 -21.59
C VAL A 516 -2.50 -9.96 -21.96
N ALA A 517 -1.52 -10.67 -22.53
CA ALA A 517 -1.68 -12.08 -22.90
C ALA A 517 -2.01 -12.95 -21.67
N ASP A 518 -1.34 -12.72 -20.54
CA ASP A 518 -1.57 -13.44 -19.28
C ASP A 518 -2.98 -13.21 -18.74
N VAL A 519 -3.44 -11.96 -18.72
CA VAL A 519 -4.79 -11.59 -18.24
C VAL A 519 -5.87 -12.25 -19.08
N LEU A 520 -5.72 -12.26 -20.41
CA LEU A 520 -6.66 -12.92 -21.32
C LEU A 520 -6.64 -14.44 -21.17
N ALA A 521 -5.45 -15.06 -20.99
CA ALA A 521 -5.33 -16.49 -20.75
C ALA A 521 -6.06 -16.93 -19.47
N VAL A 522 -6.01 -16.12 -18.41
CA VAL A 522 -6.75 -16.38 -17.17
C VAL A 522 -8.25 -16.26 -17.38
N LEU A 523 -8.72 -15.24 -18.10
CA LEU A 523 -10.14 -15.12 -18.44
C LEU A 523 -10.63 -16.35 -19.22
N ASP A 524 -9.91 -16.76 -20.24
CA ASP A 524 -10.25 -17.94 -21.06
C ASP A 524 -10.29 -19.22 -20.23
N ALA A 525 -9.29 -19.41 -19.37
CA ALA A 525 -9.25 -20.57 -18.47
C ALA A 525 -10.41 -20.57 -17.47
N ALA A 526 -10.79 -19.42 -16.90
CA ALA A 526 -11.90 -19.30 -15.99
C ALA A 526 -13.24 -19.65 -16.67
N LEU A 527 -13.48 -19.11 -17.87
CA LEU A 527 -14.68 -19.39 -18.67
C LEU A 527 -14.76 -20.87 -19.11
N ALA A 528 -13.65 -21.49 -19.46
CA ALA A 528 -13.59 -22.89 -19.86
C ALA A 528 -13.80 -23.86 -18.68
N ARG A 529 -13.27 -23.53 -17.49
CA ARG A 529 -13.38 -24.38 -16.28
C ARG A 529 -14.75 -24.34 -15.65
N HIS A 530 -15.45 -23.21 -15.74
CA HIS A 530 -16.67 -22.94 -14.99
C HIS A 530 -17.86 -22.65 -15.91
N ALA A 531 -18.61 -23.70 -16.29
CA ALA A 531 -19.77 -23.59 -17.18
C ALA A 531 -20.87 -22.62 -16.68
N TRP A 532 -20.84 -22.27 -15.39
CA TRP A 532 -21.72 -21.28 -14.78
C TRP A 532 -21.26 -19.83 -15.02
N CYS A 533 -20.07 -19.59 -15.55
CA CYS A 533 -19.66 -18.28 -16.07
C CYS A 533 -20.31 -18.04 -17.45
N ASP A 534 -20.89 -16.87 -17.66
CA ASP A 534 -21.49 -16.52 -18.93
C ASP A 534 -20.47 -15.80 -19.83
N PRO A 535 -19.93 -16.44 -20.88
CA PRO A 535 -18.93 -15.82 -21.73
C PRO A 535 -19.47 -14.65 -22.57
N SER A 536 -20.79 -14.50 -22.66
CA SER A 536 -21.42 -13.38 -23.38
C SER A 536 -21.62 -12.12 -22.50
N ARG A 537 -21.37 -12.25 -21.17
CA ARG A 537 -21.58 -11.19 -20.17
C ARG A 537 -20.34 -10.99 -19.33
N VAL A 538 -19.27 -10.55 -19.96
CA VAL A 538 -17.98 -10.29 -19.30
C VAL A 538 -17.75 -8.79 -19.19
N GLY A 539 -17.48 -8.32 -17.98
CA GLY A 539 -16.99 -6.98 -17.69
C GLY A 539 -15.56 -7.04 -17.15
N MET A 540 -14.87 -5.92 -17.22
CA MET A 540 -13.53 -5.78 -16.66
C MET A 540 -13.39 -4.49 -15.87
N LEU A 541 -12.60 -4.54 -14.79
CA LEU A 541 -12.23 -3.36 -14.03
C LEU A 541 -10.86 -3.49 -13.39
N GLY A 542 -10.28 -2.35 -13.09
CA GLY A 542 -9.05 -2.25 -12.34
C GLY A 542 -8.67 -0.81 -12.05
N GLY A 543 -7.78 -0.60 -11.10
CA GLY A 543 -7.29 0.71 -10.69
C GLY A 543 -5.78 0.83 -10.85
N SER A 544 -5.28 2.06 -11.14
CA SER A 544 -3.85 2.32 -11.35
C SER A 544 -3.34 1.52 -12.57
N TYR A 545 -2.33 0.69 -12.43
CA TYR A 545 -1.95 -0.27 -13.48
C TYR A 545 -3.13 -1.16 -13.94
N GLY A 546 -4.01 -1.59 -13.01
CA GLY A 546 -5.24 -2.31 -13.40
C GLY A 546 -6.19 -1.48 -14.27
N GLY A 547 -6.25 -0.16 -14.04
CA GLY A 547 -6.96 0.80 -14.88
C GLY A 547 -6.29 1.01 -16.24
N TYR A 548 -4.95 1.03 -16.26
CA TYR A 548 -4.16 0.96 -17.48
C TYR A 548 -4.54 -0.29 -18.30
N MET A 549 -4.52 -1.46 -17.68
CA MET A 549 -4.88 -2.73 -18.32
C MET A 549 -6.33 -2.70 -18.84
N ALA A 550 -7.26 -2.12 -18.07
CA ALA A 550 -8.65 -1.97 -18.49
C ALA A 550 -8.78 -1.13 -19.77
N THR A 551 -8.09 0.01 -19.84
CA THR A 551 -8.10 0.87 -21.04
C THR A 551 -7.35 0.21 -22.21
N MET A 552 -6.22 -0.48 -21.94
CA MET A 552 -5.47 -1.19 -22.97
C MET A 552 -6.32 -2.30 -23.60
N LEU A 553 -6.98 -3.12 -22.79
CA LEU A 553 -7.89 -4.17 -23.27
C LEU A 553 -9.14 -3.62 -23.97
N ALA A 554 -9.64 -2.45 -23.56
CA ALA A 554 -10.74 -1.77 -24.28
C ALA A 554 -10.37 -1.45 -25.74
N GLY A 555 -9.12 -1.03 -25.96
CA GLY A 555 -8.62 -0.71 -27.30
C GLY A 555 -8.17 -1.92 -28.12
N LEU A 556 -7.53 -2.90 -27.49
CA LEU A 556 -6.94 -4.06 -28.19
C LEU A 556 -7.92 -5.23 -28.35
N HIS A 557 -8.82 -5.43 -27.36
CA HIS A 557 -9.68 -6.62 -27.24
C HIS A 557 -11.08 -6.28 -26.74
N GLY A 558 -11.59 -5.08 -27.08
CA GLY A 558 -12.89 -4.58 -26.61
C GLY A 558 -14.06 -5.52 -26.90
N GLU A 559 -13.99 -6.31 -27.98
CA GLU A 559 -15.00 -7.30 -28.37
C GLU A 559 -15.18 -8.44 -27.35
N ARG A 560 -14.20 -8.65 -26.46
CA ARG A 560 -14.26 -9.65 -25.39
C ARG A 560 -15.16 -9.20 -24.22
N PHE A 561 -15.50 -7.92 -24.14
CA PHE A 561 -16.15 -7.31 -22.98
C PHE A 561 -17.45 -6.60 -23.37
N ARG A 562 -18.41 -6.60 -22.45
CA ARG A 562 -19.66 -5.81 -22.59
C ARG A 562 -19.54 -4.42 -21.98
N ALA A 563 -18.66 -4.25 -21.00
CA ALA A 563 -18.44 -2.98 -20.31
C ALA A 563 -17.07 -3.01 -19.61
N ILE A 564 -16.42 -1.86 -19.51
CA ILE A 564 -15.11 -1.74 -18.86
C ILE A 564 -15.11 -0.53 -17.93
N CYS A 565 -14.60 -0.70 -16.70
CA CYS A 565 -14.34 0.37 -15.75
C CYS A 565 -12.83 0.60 -15.61
N SER A 566 -12.36 1.78 -16.00
CA SER A 566 -10.98 2.25 -15.86
C SER A 566 -10.92 3.24 -14.70
N GLU A 567 -10.22 2.88 -13.63
CA GLU A 567 -10.16 3.68 -12.42
C GLU A 567 -8.73 4.17 -12.14
N ARG A 568 -8.54 5.47 -11.83
CA ARG A 568 -7.24 6.09 -11.51
C ARG A 568 -6.10 5.52 -12.37
N ALA A 569 -6.31 5.49 -13.67
CA ALA A 569 -5.50 4.75 -14.62
C ALA A 569 -4.34 5.56 -15.18
N VAL A 570 -3.26 4.87 -15.57
CA VAL A 570 -2.26 5.40 -16.49
C VAL A 570 -2.79 5.25 -17.91
N ASN A 571 -3.03 6.35 -18.62
CA ASN A 571 -3.53 6.33 -20.00
C ASN A 571 -2.53 6.88 -21.01
N ASN A 572 -1.60 7.73 -20.58
CA ASN A 572 -0.56 8.34 -21.37
C ASN A 572 0.77 8.28 -20.61
N MET A 573 1.67 7.37 -21.03
CA MET A 573 2.94 7.12 -20.34
C MET A 573 3.84 8.35 -20.28
N ILE A 574 3.74 9.26 -21.26
CA ILE A 574 4.58 10.47 -21.30
C ILE A 574 4.20 11.43 -20.17
N SER A 575 2.91 11.80 -20.11
CA SER A 575 2.43 12.70 -19.06
C SER A 575 2.49 12.05 -17.68
N GLU A 576 2.38 10.73 -17.59
CA GLU A 576 2.55 9.99 -16.35
C GLU A 576 3.94 10.14 -15.78
N GLU A 577 5.00 9.76 -16.53
CA GLU A 577 6.38 9.88 -16.07
C GLU A 577 6.72 11.30 -15.63
N TRP A 578 6.24 12.31 -16.37
CA TRP A 578 6.65 13.70 -16.15
C TRP A 578 5.82 14.46 -15.12
N SER A 579 4.71 13.92 -14.69
CA SER A 579 3.83 14.59 -13.73
C SER A 579 3.38 13.75 -12.54
N SER A 580 3.75 12.48 -12.48
CA SER A 580 3.51 11.61 -11.34
C SER A 580 4.46 11.94 -10.17
N ASP A 581 3.99 11.71 -8.95
CA ASP A 581 4.81 11.77 -7.74
C ASP A 581 5.88 10.65 -7.68
N ILE A 582 5.74 9.62 -8.52
CA ILE A 582 6.71 8.51 -8.67
C ILE A 582 7.31 8.44 -10.09
N GLY A 583 7.42 9.57 -10.77
CA GLY A 583 7.95 9.64 -12.15
C GLY A 583 9.33 8.99 -12.30
N THR A 584 10.22 9.12 -11.29
CA THR A 584 11.51 8.45 -11.26
C THR A 584 11.40 6.93 -11.31
N VAL A 585 10.39 6.34 -10.64
CA VAL A 585 10.14 4.88 -10.68
C VAL A 585 9.79 4.45 -12.10
N PHE A 586 8.87 5.15 -12.77
CA PHE A 586 8.51 4.85 -14.18
C PHE A 586 9.74 4.92 -15.11
N ARG A 587 10.57 5.92 -14.92
CA ARG A 587 11.80 6.09 -15.71
C ARG A 587 12.75 4.91 -15.57
N VAL A 588 13.00 4.44 -14.34
CA VAL A 588 13.90 3.29 -14.12
C VAL A 588 13.27 1.95 -14.49
N GLU A 589 11.94 1.87 -14.55
CA GLU A 589 11.22 0.68 -15.00
C GLU A 589 11.24 0.53 -16.52
N HIS A 590 11.13 1.64 -17.25
CA HIS A 590 11.08 1.58 -18.71
C HIS A 590 12.47 1.64 -19.37
N GLY A 591 13.50 2.09 -18.66
CA GLY A 591 14.87 2.22 -19.16
C GLY A 591 15.08 3.55 -19.91
N PRO A 592 15.22 3.56 -21.26
CA PRO A 592 15.30 4.83 -22.01
C PRO A 592 14.05 5.66 -21.77
N ASN A 593 14.23 6.95 -21.44
CA ASN A 593 13.11 7.86 -21.22
C ASN A 593 12.43 8.24 -22.55
N HIS A 594 11.28 8.94 -22.47
CA HIS A 594 10.52 9.35 -23.63
C HIS A 594 11.34 10.18 -24.65
N LEU A 595 12.30 10.96 -24.21
CA LEU A 595 13.14 11.78 -25.11
C LEU A 595 14.04 10.90 -25.99
N ASP A 596 14.39 9.70 -25.51
CA ASP A 596 15.25 8.76 -26.19
C ASP A 596 14.47 7.66 -26.93
N ASP A 597 13.24 7.31 -26.49
CA ASP A 597 12.41 6.26 -27.08
C ASP A 597 10.91 6.60 -27.09
N ALA A 598 10.54 7.65 -27.82
CA ALA A 598 9.16 8.13 -27.93
C ALA A 598 8.18 7.08 -28.50
N GLU A 599 8.67 6.17 -29.35
CA GLU A 599 7.84 5.15 -29.98
C GLU A 599 7.40 4.07 -28.96
N GLU A 600 8.29 3.64 -28.06
CA GLU A 600 7.96 2.68 -27.02
C GLU A 600 6.95 3.27 -26.02
N TYR A 601 7.13 4.53 -25.62
CA TYR A 601 6.15 5.24 -24.77
C TYR A 601 4.77 5.35 -25.43
N ALA A 602 4.74 5.65 -26.74
CA ALA A 602 3.50 5.68 -27.50
C ALA A 602 2.85 4.29 -27.57
N ARG A 603 3.63 3.22 -27.76
CA ARG A 603 3.13 1.84 -27.80
C ARG A 603 2.51 1.43 -26.47
N MET A 604 3.15 1.75 -25.36
CA MET A 604 2.68 1.45 -24.01
C MET A 604 1.52 2.34 -23.57
N SER A 605 1.18 3.42 -24.29
CA SER A 605 0.12 4.36 -23.89
C SER A 605 -1.26 3.92 -24.38
N PRO A 606 -2.21 3.55 -23.48
CA PRO A 606 -3.56 3.14 -23.85
C PRO A 606 -4.31 4.16 -24.72
N ILE A 607 -4.07 5.47 -24.53
CA ILE A 607 -4.71 6.53 -25.31
C ILE A 607 -4.47 6.41 -26.82
N ARG A 608 -3.39 5.77 -27.24
CA ARG A 608 -3.07 5.49 -28.65
C ARG A 608 -4.15 4.63 -29.31
N HIS A 609 -4.80 3.76 -28.53
CA HIS A 609 -5.81 2.81 -29.00
C HIS A 609 -7.24 3.34 -28.82
N VAL A 610 -7.42 4.61 -28.42
CA VAL A 610 -8.75 5.18 -28.15
C VAL A 610 -9.70 5.11 -29.35
N ARG A 611 -9.19 5.11 -30.59
CA ARG A 611 -10.01 4.98 -31.82
C ARG A 611 -10.68 3.62 -31.91
N ASP A 612 -10.03 2.58 -31.41
CA ASP A 612 -10.47 1.19 -31.52
C ASP A 612 -11.42 0.79 -30.37
N ILE A 613 -11.51 1.59 -29.31
CA ILE A 613 -12.44 1.34 -28.19
C ILE A 613 -13.88 1.36 -28.74
N SER A 614 -14.60 0.25 -28.62
CA SER A 614 -16.00 0.10 -29.01
C SER A 614 -16.93 -0.26 -27.86
N VAL A 615 -16.36 -0.62 -26.70
CA VAL A 615 -17.08 -1.03 -25.51
C VAL A 615 -17.46 0.20 -24.66
N PRO A 616 -18.65 0.22 -24.00
CA PRO A 616 -18.99 1.24 -23.02
C PRO A 616 -17.96 1.33 -21.89
N MET A 617 -17.51 2.53 -21.55
CA MET A 617 -16.52 2.76 -20.52
C MET A 617 -17.03 3.65 -19.39
N LEU A 618 -16.71 3.20 -18.17
CA LEU A 618 -16.79 4.00 -16.95
C LEU A 618 -15.37 4.44 -16.57
N ILE A 619 -15.16 5.74 -16.43
CA ILE A 619 -13.92 6.30 -15.89
C ILE A 619 -14.21 6.80 -14.48
N ILE A 620 -13.36 6.42 -13.51
CA ILE A 620 -13.40 6.92 -12.13
C ILE A 620 -12.02 7.48 -11.78
N HIS A 621 -11.97 8.72 -11.27
CA HIS A 621 -10.71 9.35 -10.87
C HIS A 621 -10.90 10.32 -9.71
N SER A 622 -9.87 10.43 -8.86
CA SER A 622 -9.85 11.32 -7.71
C SER A 622 -9.20 12.65 -8.06
N GLU A 623 -9.74 13.78 -7.57
CA GLU A 623 -9.28 15.12 -7.96
C GLU A 623 -7.89 15.47 -7.42
N GLU A 624 -7.50 14.88 -6.28
CA GLU A 624 -6.19 15.09 -5.65
C GLU A 624 -5.21 13.93 -5.88
N ASP A 625 -5.43 13.14 -6.94
CA ASP A 625 -4.52 12.06 -7.33
C ASP A 625 -3.24 12.64 -7.93
N LEU A 626 -2.13 12.47 -7.21
CA LEU A 626 -0.79 12.85 -7.64
C LEU A 626 0.02 11.67 -8.19
N ARG A 627 -0.45 10.43 -7.94
CA ARG A 627 0.16 9.20 -8.42
C ARG A 627 -0.11 8.98 -9.91
N CYS A 628 -1.39 8.95 -10.29
CA CYS A 628 -1.85 9.04 -11.67
C CYS A 628 -2.60 10.38 -11.79
N PRO A 629 -1.96 11.45 -12.26
CA PRO A 629 -2.57 12.78 -12.24
C PRO A 629 -3.89 12.84 -13.01
N MET A 630 -4.78 13.75 -12.61
CA MET A 630 -6.15 13.89 -13.16
C MET A 630 -6.16 14.00 -14.70
N SER A 631 -5.11 14.57 -15.30
CA SER A 631 -4.96 14.67 -16.76
C SER A 631 -5.05 13.32 -17.47
N GLN A 632 -4.62 12.24 -16.82
CA GLN A 632 -4.71 10.89 -17.36
C GLN A 632 -6.15 10.48 -17.72
N ALA A 633 -7.09 10.80 -16.83
CA ALA A 633 -8.51 10.54 -17.05
C ALA A 633 -9.16 11.56 -17.99
N GLU A 634 -8.79 12.84 -17.87
CA GLU A 634 -9.32 13.92 -18.72
C GLU A 634 -8.95 13.72 -20.19
N GLU A 635 -7.70 13.37 -20.50
CA GLU A 635 -7.23 13.07 -21.86
C GLU A 635 -8.05 11.92 -22.49
N LEU A 636 -8.22 10.82 -21.77
CA LEU A 636 -9.00 9.67 -22.24
C LEU A 636 -10.47 10.05 -22.46
N PHE A 637 -11.09 10.70 -21.48
CA PHE A 637 -12.50 11.11 -21.57
C PHE A 637 -12.76 12.03 -22.76
N VAL A 638 -11.95 13.08 -22.92
CA VAL A 638 -12.10 14.05 -24.01
C VAL A 638 -11.90 13.37 -25.36
N ALA A 639 -10.87 12.52 -25.51
CA ALA A 639 -10.64 11.78 -26.75
C ALA A 639 -11.82 10.87 -27.12
N MET A 640 -12.37 10.13 -26.16
CA MET A 640 -13.55 9.28 -26.37
C MET A 640 -14.79 10.10 -26.76
N ARG A 641 -15.02 11.24 -26.09
CA ARG A 641 -16.14 12.15 -26.40
C ARG A 641 -16.04 12.72 -27.81
N LEU A 642 -14.86 13.17 -28.23
CA LEU A 642 -14.61 13.67 -29.59
C LEU A 642 -14.87 12.60 -30.68
N LEU A 643 -14.64 11.33 -30.33
CA LEU A 643 -14.90 10.20 -31.23
C LEU A 643 -16.34 9.65 -31.13
N GLY A 644 -17.23 10.28 -30.34
CA GLY A 644 -18.62 9.87 -30.17
C GLY A 644 -18.79 8.51 -29.46
N LYS A 645 -17.82 8.10 -28.65
CA LYS A 645 -17.84 6.81 -27.94
C LYS A 645 -18.69 6.89 -26.67
N ASP A 646 -19.20 5.73 -26.21
CA ASP A 646 -19.97 5.61 -24.98
C ASP A 646 -19.02 5.64 -23.77
N VAL A 647 -19.04 6.76 -23.05
CA VAL A 647 -18.17 6.99 -21.89
C VAL A 647 -18.85 7.85 -20.84
N THR A 648 -18.74 7.42 -19.57
CA THR A 648 -19.14 8.19 -18.39
C THR A 648 -17.92 8.40 -17.51
N PHE A 649 -17.76 9.61 -16.95
CA PHE A 649 -16.65 9.96 -16.10
C PHE A 649 -17.15 10.50 -14.75
N TYR A 650 -16.74 9.85 -13.65
CA TYR A 650 -16.95 10.31 -12.28
C TYR A 650 -15.65 10.82 -11.68
N ARG A 651 -15.70 12.05 -11.14
CA ARG A 651 -14.61 12.70 -10.42
C ARG A 651 -14.95 12.71 -8.93
N PHE A 652 -14.03 12.27 -8.08
CA PHE A 652 -14.23 12.26 -6.64
C PHE A 652 -13.47 13.42 -5.99
N PRO A 653 -14.19 14.45 -5.47
CA PRO A 653 -13.56 15.63 -4.88
C PRO A 653 -12.89 15.30 -3.54
N GLY A 654 -11.72 15.90 -3.29
CA GLY A 654 -10.97 15.75 -2.05
C GLY A 654 -10.41 14.35 -1.80
N GLU A 655 -10.42 13.48 -2.81
CA GLU A 655 -9.85 12.14 -2.75
C GLU A 655 -8.54 12.05 -3.52
N THR A 656 -7.67 11.16 -3.07
CA THR A 656 -6.36 10.89 -3.67
C THR A 656 -6.36 9.55 -4.42
N HIS A 657 -5.20 9.08 -4.86
CA HIS A 657 -5.04 7.75 -5.45
C HIS A 657 -5.56 6.62 -4.56
N GLU A 658 -5.67 6.86 -3.26
CA GLU A 658 -6.06 5.88 -2.24
C GLU A 658 -7.58 5.75 -2.04
N LEU A 659 -8.44 6.40 -2.83
CA LEU A 659 -9.91 6.38 -2.70
C LEU A 659 -10.46 4.99 -2.35
N SER A 660 -10.10 3.96 -3.10
CA SER A 660 -10.65 2.61 -2.91
C SER A 660 -10.18 1.94 -1.61
N ARG A 661 -9.03 2.35 -1.05
CA ARG A 661 -8.38 1.72 0.11
C ARG A 661 -8.61 2.48 1.41
N SER A 662 -8.39 3.79 1.38
CA SER A 662 -8.43 4.66 2.57
C SER A 662 -9.15 5.99 2.36
N GLY A 663 -9.81 6.17 1.21
CA GLY A 663 -10.67 7.32 0.94
C GLY A 663 -11.80 7.45 1.95
N SER A 664 -12.52 8.56 1.92
CA SER A 664 -13.61 8.78 2.86
C SER A 664 -14.65 7.66 2.76
N PRO A 665 -15.19 7.16 3.87
CA PRO A 665 -16.12 6.02 3.87
C PRO A 665 -17.32 6.20 2.95
N ILE A 666 -17.88 7.42 2.89
CA ILE A 666 -19.02 7.73 2.01
C ILE A 666 -18.62 7.60 0.53
N HIS A 667 -17.46 8.15 0.13
CA HIS A 667 -16.99 8.05 -1.26
C HIS A 667 -16.64 6.61 -1.64
N ARG A 668 -16.10 5.82 -0.72
CA ARG A 668 -15.86 4.38 -0.97
C ARG A 668 -17.18 3.64 -1.24
N ALA A 669 -18.22 3.90 -0.46
CA ALA A 669 -19.54 3.31 -0.69
C ALA A 669 -20.19 3.79 -1.99
N GLN A 670 -20.11 5.08 -2.31
CA GLN A 670 -20.57 5.65 -3.58
C GLN A 670 -19.82 5.06 -4.79
N ARG A 671 -18.51 4.88 -4.65
CA ARG A 671 -17.69 4.23 -5.69
C ARG A 671 -18.21 2.83 -6.00
N PHE A 672 -18.48 2.01 -4.98
CA PHE A 672 -19.04 0.68 -5.18
C PHE A 672 -20.42 0.72 -5.83
N GLU A 673 -21.32 1.59 -5.38
CA GLU A 673 -22.63 1.78 -5.99
C GLU A 673 -22.52 2.10 -7.49
N ILE A 674 -21.69 3.09 -7.86
CA ILE A 674 -21.47 3.51 -9.25
C ILE A 674 -20.96 2.34 -10.11
N ILE A 675 -19.99 1.58 -9.62
CA ILE A 675 -19.41 0.43 -10.32
C ILE A 675 -20.47 -0.67 -10.52
N LEU A 676 -21.18 -1.02 -9.45
CA LEU A 676 -22.21 -2.07 -9.51
C LEU A 676 -23.37 -1.68 -10.44
N ASP A 677 -23.85 -0.45 -10.36
CA ASP A 677 -24.93 0.05 -11.23
C ASP A 677 -24.53 0.06 -12.70
N PHE A 678 -23.28 0.43 -12.99
CA PHE A 678 -22.74 0.40 -14.34
C PHE A 678 -22.72 -1.02 -14.90
N PHE A 679 -22.13 -1.97 -14.17
CA PHE A 679 -22.05 -3.35 -14.64
C PHE A 679 -23.41 -4.05 -14.64
N ALA A 680 -24.28 -3.81 -13.67
CA ALA A 680 -25.64 -4.36 -13.68
C ALA A 680 -26.42 -3.94 -14.92
N ARG A 681 -26.25 -2.71 -15.39
CA ARG A 681 -26.89 -2.20 -16.61
C ARG A 681 -26.36 -2.85 -17.89
N HIS A 682 -25.05 -3.01 -18.00
CA HIS A 682 -24.43 -3.47 -19.25
C HIS A 682 -24.28 -5.00 -19.33
N LEU A 683 -24.31 -5.70 -18.19
CA LEU A 683 -24.22 -7.16 -18.10
C LEU A 683 -25.58 -7.81 -17.78
N ALA A 684 -26.68 -7.08 -17.91
CA ALA A 684 -28.03 -7.64 -17.83
C ALA A 684 -28.22 -8.78 -18.85
N ALA A 685 -29.10 -9.75 -18.54
CA ALA A 685 -29.36 -10.91 -19.38
C ALA A 685 -30.10 -10.52 -20.69
#